data_7ef35b238982c2435cc98529eff46490
#
_entry.id   7ef35b238982c2435cc98529eff46490
#
_cell.length_a   1.000
_cell.length_b   1.000
_cell.length_c   1.000
_cell.angle_alpha   90.00
_cell.angle_beta   90.00
_cell.angle_gamma   90.00
#
_symmetry.space_group_name_H-M   'P 1'
#
loop_
_entity.id
_entity.type
_entity.pdbx_description
1 polymer ?
#
loop_
_entity_poly.entity_id
_entity_poly.type
_entity_poly.pdbx_seq_one_letter_code
_entity_poly.pdbx_strand_id
1 'polypeptide(L)'
;MEQKQKKIFGNNLSTWMESKDFIIAMRRGLLLCIPFFIIGSFCVLLTSFPVAVYQEWIREVCNGMVYQAILWVYHASMGSVTLFVILTVSHSYASQVEEEDTGFYMLTSLVSYMIFVQSGIEGISYTVFEATWMFTGILITIISCVVFRTVKSAYKHHIKNKYQAGVDVDFQNTVEAILPITCVIFMWAVLRLLLALLGVETDIQNIGSGLLTKLFGVIGTGAVGAALFLFLSQISWFFGIHGSDMLHVVSTELFEKGLTDSIAAGVSAPIFSKTFFDVFALIGGSGSTLCLLAAICLRNNKKDRTLFKAGIVPALFNINEIVLFGLPVVLNPIMIIPFVLVPLVQTAVAAISIFIGLVPPASVQVGWTTPILFSGYLSTGSIAGSILQAVLFIIGTTIYFPFLEMSDAHSAQMLQNNVEKLKEEMIACEKKGEIINLKKGSKVKRETVKTLTRDLKEAITAGEIKTFYQPQITSKNTVYGVEALLRWIHPEAGFMYPPMVIELARQNHLLDDFGIMLIERAAQDLEHLSKRGKPLHMAVNILPVQFESDTFCDRVEAILAKYHFGGCTMCFEITEQMALATSGVVPERMLRLKKNGIVFHMDDFGMGHSSMQYLQDNEFEAVKLDGSLVKHVLDNERCQTIIAGIYQM
;
A
#
# COMPACT_ATOMS: atom_id res chain seq x y z
N MET A 1 23.50 -4.17 -23.75
CA MET A 1 24.05 -5.22 -22.84
C MET A 1 23.95 -4.83 -21.36
N GLU A 2 23.96 -3.57 -20.99
CA GLU A 2 23.85 -3.12 -19.58
C GLU A 2 22.48 -3.31 -18.92
N GLN A 3 21.40 -3.39 -19.68
CA GLN A 3 20.04 -3.61 -19.13
C GLN A 3 19.76 -5.07 -18.70
N LYS A 4 20.59 -6.04 -19.07
CA LYS A 4 20.39 -7.47 -18.77
C LYS A 4 21.00 -7.92 -17.44
N GLN A 5 21.94 -7.20 -16.86
CA GLN A 5 22.63 -7.61 -15.62
C GLN A 5 22.03 -7.11 -14.31
N LYS A 6 21.12 -6.10 -14.32
CA LYS A 6 20.41 -5.64 -13.11
C LYS A 6 19.22 -6.53 -12.68
N LYS A 7 18.99 -7.65 -13.36
CA LYS A 7 17.76 -8.47 -13.24
C LYS A 7 17.83 -9.64 -12.23
N ILE A 8 18.91 -9.86 -11.46
CA ILE A 8 19.16 -11.23 -10.98
C ILE A 8 18.96 -11.50 -9.49
N PHE A 9 18.97 -10.55 -8.56
CA PHE A 9 18.84 -10.92 -7.13
C PHE A 9 17.59 -10.40 -6.41
N GLY A 10 17.09 -9.23 -6.76
CA GLY A 10 15.90 -8.65 -6.10
C GLY A 10 14.56 -9.18 -6.62
N ASN A 11 14.46 -9.48 -7.92
CA ASN A 11 13.17 -9.80 -8.55
C ASN A 11 12.59 -11.17 -8.14
N ASN A 12 13.43 -12.18 -7.88
CA ASN A 12 12.92 -13.51 -7.54
C ASN A 12 12.46 -13.59 -6.07
N LEU A 13 13.13 -12.90 -5.16
CA LEU A 13 12.77 -12.91 -3.74
C LEU A 13 11.53 -12.05 -3.49
N SER A 14 11.44 -10.86 -4.08
CA SER A 14 10.27 -9.99 -3.94
C SER A 14 9.00 -10.61 -4.51
N THR A 15 9.08 -11.18 -5.72
CA THR A 15 7.94 -11.87 -6.34
C THR A 15 7.53 -13.13 -5.56
N TRP A 16 8.48 -13.87 -4.99
CA TRP A 16 8.18 -15.00 -4.13
C TRP A 16 7.47 -14.55 -2.84
N MET A 17 7.98 -13.51 -2.19
CA MET A 17 7.37 -12.96 -0.96
C MET A 17 5.96 -12.42 -1.23
N GLU A 18 5.77 -11.69 -2.32
CA GLU A 18 4.47 -11.15 -2.72
C GLU A 18 3.46 -12.22 -3.16
N SER A 19 3.91 -13.46 -3.43
CA SER A 19 3.04 -14.57 -3.77
C SER A 19 2.49 -15.34 -2.56
N LYS A 20 2.99 -15.10 -1.35
CA LYS A 20 2.60 -15.86 -0.15
C LYS A 20 1.54 -15.14 0.67
N ASP A 21 0.38 -15.77 0.81
CA ASP A 21 -0.79 -15.23 1.52
C ASP A 21 -0.44 -14.74 2.93
N PHE A 22 0.39 -15.49 3.67
CA PHE A 22 0.75 -15.13 5.04
C PHE A 22 1.65 -13.88 5.13
N ILE A 23 2.56 -13.67 4.15
CA ILE A 23 3.43 -12.48 4.12
C ILE A 23 2.59 -11.22 3.85
N ILE A 24 1.67 -11.34 2.89
CA ILE A 24 0.78 -10.23 2.55
C ILE A 24 -0.17 -9.92 3.73
N ALA A 25 -0.69 -10.97 4.40
CA ALA A 25 -1.54 -10.82 5.57
C ALA A 25 -0.81 -10.14 6.72
N MET A 26 0.43 -10.54 7.00
CA MET A 26 1.27 -9.93 8.02
C MET A 26 1.52 -8.44 7.72
N ARG A 27 1.97 -8.10 6.51
CA ARG A 27 2.19 -6.71 6.10
C ARG A 27 0.93 -5.86 6.25
N ARG A 28 -0.23 -6.36 5.83
CA ARG A 28 -1.51 -5.63 5.94
C ARG A 28 -1.98 -5.50 7.38
N GLY A 29 -1.85 -6.56 8.17
CA GLY A 29 -2.20 -6.53 9.58
C GLY A 29 -1.41 -5.47 10.32
N LEU A 30 -0.10 -5.39 10.10
CA LEU A 30 0.76 -4.37 10.69
C LEU A 30 0.39 -2.95 10.23
N LEU A 31 0.02 -2.75 8.96
CA LEU A 31 -0.46 -1.46 8.47
C LEU A 31 -1.74 -0.99 9.19
N LEU A 32 -2.64 -1.90 9.53
CA LEU A 32 -3.85 -1.56 10.29
C LEU A 32 -3.56 -1.12 11.73
N CYS A 33 -2.40 -1.47 12.28
CA CYS A 33 -1.97 -1.06 13.61
C CYS A 33 -1.37 0.36 13.66
N ILE A 34 -1.05 0.98 12.51
CA ILE A 34 -0.40 2.31 12.46
C ILE A 34 -1.09 3.38 13.32
N PRO A 35 -2.43 3.54 13.30
CA PRO A 35 -3.07 4.55 14.14
C PRO A 35 -2.77 4.39 15.64
N PHE A 36 -2.71 3.14 16.12
CA PHE A 36 -2.39 2.82 17.52
C PHE A 36 -0.92 3.07 17.83
N PHE A 37 -0.01 2.78 16.89
CA PHE A 37 1.40 3.14 17.02
C PHE A 37 1.58 4.66 17.10
N ILE A 38 0.88 5.43 16.28
CA ILE A 38 0.94 6.90 16.32
C ILE A 38 0.51 7.42 17.69
N ILE A 39 -0.64 6.98 18.18
CA ILE A 39 -1.16 7.42 19.50
C ILE A 39 -0.18 7.03 20.60
N GLY A 40 0.27 5.78 20.64
CA GLY A 40 1.22 5.31 21.64
C GLY A 40 2.58 6.02 21.59
N SER A 41 3.09 6.31 20.39
CA SER A 41 4.34 7.06 20.20
C SER A 41 4.26 8.48 20.75
N PHE A 42 3.13 9.16 20.58
CA PHE A 42 2.92 10.47 21.23
C PHE A 42 2.84 10.36 22.76
N CYS A 43 2.23 9.30 23.30
CA CYS A 43 2.24 9.06 24.74
C CYS A 43 3.67 8.85 25.26
N VAL A 44 4.49 8.04 24.56
CA VAL A 44 5.90 7.85 24.91
C VAL A 44 6.66 9.17 24.85
N LEU A 45 6.45 9.98 23.81
CA LEU A 45 7.08 11.28 23.67
C LEU A 45 6.75 12.20 24.86
N LEU A 46 5.49 12.25 25.27
CA LEU A 46 5.04 13.06 26.40
C LEU A 46 5.59 12.56 27.75
N THR A 47 5.66 11.25 27.96
CA THR A 47 6.13 10.67 29.23
C THR A 47 7.65 10.59 29.33
N SER A 48 8.37 10.54 28.20
CA SER A 48 9.84 10.36 28.14
C SER A 48 10.56 11.58 27.55
N PHE A 49 9.92 12.76 27.54
CA PHE A 49 10.54 13.96 26.99
C PHE A 49 11.82 14.33 27.75
N PRO A 50 12.97 14.53 27.09
CA PRO A 50 14.30 14.55 27.73
C PRO A 50 14.65 15.88 28.41
N VAL A 51 13.73 16.44 29.16
CA VAL A 51 13.93 17.67 29.96
C VAL A 51 13.52 17.39 31.42
N ALA A 52 14.46 17.44 32.36
CA ALA A 52 14.24 17.07 33.75
C ALA A 52 13.10 17.86 34.39
N VAL A 53 13.08 19.18 34.21
CA VAL A 53 12.01 20.06 34.73
C VAL A 53 10.62 19.66 34.21
N TYR A 54 10.54 19.28 32.93
CA TYR A 54 9.29 18.78 32.33
C TYR A 54 8.90 17.42 32.92
N GLN A 55 9.86 16.53 33.14
CA GLN A 55 9.62 15.21 33.73
C GLN A 55 9.05 15.29 35.16
N GLU A 56 9.58 16.21 35.97
CA GLU A 56 9.04 16.48 37.30
C GLU A 56 7.64 17.09 37.20
N TRP A 57 7.49 18.12 36.39
CA TRP A 57 6.21 18.81 36.21
C TRP A 57 5.09 17.87 35.73
N ILE A 58 5.31 17.03 34.71
CA ILE A 58 4.28 16.13 34.19
C ILE A 58 3.85 15.05 35.18
N ARG A 59 4.76 14.65 36.09
CA ARG A 59 4.47 13.68 37.14
C ARG A 59 3.70 14.30 38.32
N GLU A 60 3.79 15.59 38.51
CA GLU A 60 3.14 16.31 39.62
C GLU A 60 1.83 16.98 39.21
N VAL A 61 1.65 17.33 37.97
CA VAL A 61 0.44 17.99 37.46
C VAL A 61 -0.81 17.20 37.84
N CYS A 62 -1.76 17.89 38.47
CA CYS A 62 -3.02 17.33 38.94
C CYS A 62 -2.80 16.09 39.85
N ASN A 63 -1.83 16.15 40.77
CA ASN A 63 -1.45 15.02 41.65
C ASN A 63 -1.10 13.73 40.85
N GLY A 64 -0.44 13.88 39.70
CA GLY A 64 -0.04 12.75 38.85
C GLY A 64 -1.14 12.17 37.96
N MET A 65 -2.37 12.67 38.03
CA MET A 65 -3.49 12.11 37.26
C MET A 65 -3.29 12.27 35.74
N VAL A 66 -2.67 13.37 35.30
CA VAL A 66 -2.38 13.59 33.86
C VAL A 66 -1.38 12.57 33.36
N TYR A 67 -0.31 12.34 34.10
CA TYR A 67 0.69 11.30 33.77
C TYR A 67 0.05 9.90 33.72
N GLN A 68 -0.79 9.56 34.68
CA GLN A 68 -1.52 8.30 34.72
C GLN A 68 -2.47 8.17 33.50
N ALA A 69 -3.18 9.22 33.16
CA ALA A 69 -4.08 9.21 32.00
C ALA A 69 -3.31 8.96 30.67
N ILE A 70 -2.14 9.57 30.51
CA ILE A 70 -1.27 9.30 29.35
C ILE A 70 -0.80 7.84 29.35
N LEU A 71 -0.44 7.28 30.51
CA LEU A 71 -0.06 5.87 30.63
C LEU A 71 -1.23 4.93 30.31
N TRP A 72 -2.47 5.25 30.69
CA TRP A 72 -3.63 4.43 30.30
C TRP A 72 -3.80 4.38 28.80
N VAL A 73 -3.66 5.53 28.10
CA VAL A 73 -3.71 5.57 26.64
C VAL A 73 -2.55 4.78 26.01
N TYR A 74 -1.35 4.89 26.56
CA TYR A 74 -0.18 4.11 26.12
C TYR A 74 -0.44 2.61 26.25
N HIS A 75 -0.85 2.13 27.43
CA HIS A 75 -1.13 0.71 27.66
C HIS A 75 -2.27 0.19 26.81
N ALA A 76 -3.31 0.99 26.60
CA ALA A 76 -4.44 0.62 25.74
C ALA A 76 -4.10 0.66 24.24
N SER A 77 -3.02 1.31 23.83
CA SER A 77 -2.58 1.40 22.42
C SER A 77 -1.30 0.58 22.18
N MET A 78 -0.13 1.19 22.33
CA MET A 78 1.16 0.55 22.04
C MET A 78 1.51 -0.56 23.04
N GLY A 79 1.11 -0.43 24.32
CA GLY A 79 1.27 -1.47 25.33
C GLY A 79 0.42 -2.73 25.09
N SER A 80 -0.54 -2.69 24.17
CA SER A 80 -1.38 -3.83 23.77
C SER A 80 -1.16 -4.22 22.31
N VAL A 81 -0.05 -3.84 21.72
CA VAL A 81 0.18 -3.98 20.28
C VAL A 81 0.11 -5.42 19.78
N THR A 82 0.59 -6.39 20.56
CA THR A 82 0.53 -7.81 20.20
C THR A 82 -0.91 -8.30 20.02
N LEU A 83 -1.84 -7.85 20.89
CA LEU A 83 -3.25 -8.14 20.76
C LEU A 83 -3.81 -7.61 19.41
N PHE A 84 -3.51 -6.36 19.09
CA PHE A 84 -3.95 -5.77 17.82
C PHE A 84 -3.35 -6.48 16.61
N VAL A 85 -2.07 -6.83 16.67
CA VAL A 85 -1.39 -7.55 15.59
C VAL A 85 -2.01 -8.93 15.37
N ILE A 86 -2.31 -9.68 16.42
CA ILE A 86 -3.01 -10.98 16.31
C ILE A 86 -4.35 -10.80 15.59
N LEU A 87 -5.17 -9.85 16.00
CA LEU A 87 -6.48 -9.60 15.41
C LEU A 87 -6.40 -9.10 13.96
N THR A 88 -5.50 -8.17 13.67
CA THR A 88 -5.39 -7.58 12.34
C THR A 88 -4.71 -8.50 11.33
N VAL A 89 -3.72 -9.29 11.75
CA VAL A 89 -3.05 -10.27 10.87
C VAL A 89 -4.00 -11.42 10.54
N SER A 90 -4.74 -11.97 11.52
CA SER A 90 -5.71 -13.04 11.29
C SER A 90 -6.88 -12.56 10.41
N HIS A 91 -7.40 -11.36 10.65
CA HIS A 91 -8.39 -10.72 9.78
C HIS A 91 -7.87 -10.56 8.34
N SER A 92 -6.64 -10.05 8.21
CA SER A 92 -6.01 -9.84 6.91
C SER A 92 -5.78 -11.17 6.18
N TYR A 93 -5.42 -12.24 6.91
CA TYR A 93 -5.25 -13.57 6.34
C TYR A 93 -6.58 -14.15 5.85
N ALA A 94 -7.63 -14.10 6.66
CA ALA A 94 -8.97 -14.57 6.28
C ALA A 94 -9.50 -13.82 5.04
N SER A 95 -9.37 -12.49 5.03
CA SER A 95 -9.72 -11.65 3.88
C SER A 95 -8.89 -11.97 2.63
N GLN A 96 -7.64 -12.44 2.80
CA GLN A 96 -6.76 -12.84 1.71
C GLN A 96 -7.24 -14.11 1.01
N VAL A 97 -7.73 -15.06 1.79
CA VAL A 97 -8.19 -16.36 1.30
C VAL A 97 -9.69 -16.37 0.96
N GLU A 98 -10.29 -15.17 0.87
CA GLU A 98 -11.69 -14.96 0.47
C GLU A 98 -12.72 -15.63 1.39
N GLU A 99 -12.39 -15.77 2.66
CA GLU A 99 -13.33 -16.26 3.67
C GLU A 99 -14.26 -15.12 4.11
N GLU A 100 -15.57 -15.39 4.12
CA GLU A 100 -16.60 -14.41 4.51
C GLU A 100 -16.54 -14.13 6.02
N ASP A 101 -16.33 -15.17 6.83
CA ASP A 101 -16.33 -15.08 8.29
C ASP A 101 -14.94 -14.89 8.88
N THR A 102 -14.39 -13.68 8.78
CA THR A 102 -13.06 -13.36 9.32
C THR A 102 -13.00 -13.45 10.85
N GLY A 103 -14.13 -13.31 11.55
CA GLY A 103 -14.24 -13.36 13.00
C GLY A 103 -13.74 -14.66 13.62
N PHE A 104 -14.02 -15.82 13.00
CA PHE A 104 -13.54 -17.11 13.50
C PHE A 104 -12.02 -17.22 13.47
N TYR A 105 -11.37 -16.70 12.44
CA TYR A 105 -9.90 -16.64 12.36
C TYR A 105 -9.31 -15.77 13.47
N MET A 106 -9.93 -14.61 13.74
CA MET A 106 -9.48 -13.67 14.77
C MET A 106 -9.57 -14.28 16.17
N LEU A 107 -10.75 -14.83 16.51
CA LEU A 107 -10.99 -15.42 17.83
C LEU A 107 -10.16 -16.69 18.04
N THR A 108 -10.05 -17.56 17.04
CA THR A 108 -9.22 -18.76 17.13
C THR A 108 -7.76 -18.42 17.35
N SER A 109 -7.21 -17.44 16.64
CA SER A 109 -5.83 -17.01 16.81
C SER A 109 -5.58 -16.39 18.18
N LEU A 110 -6.51 -15.58 18.67
CA LEU A 110 -6.40 -14.98 20.01
C LEU A 110 -6.44 -16.04 21.11
N VAL A 111 -7.40 -16.97 21.07
CA VAL A 111 -7.51 -18.07 22.04
C VAL A 111 -6.27 -18.96 22.00
N SER A 112 -5.75 -19.27 20.80
CA SER A 112 -4.53 -20.05 20.61
C SER A 112 -3.32 -19.36 21.28
N TYR A 113 -3.20 -18.06 21.08
CA TYR A 113 -2.16 -17.26 21.71
C TYR A 113 -2.27 -17.26 23.23
N MET A 114 -3.49 -17.04 23.77
CA MET A 114 -3.74 -17.07 25.21
C MET A 114 -3.38 -18.41 25.84
N ILE A 115 -3.68 -19.52 25.18
CA ILE A 115 -3.30 -20.87 25.64
C ILE A 115 -1.78 -21.01 25.71
N PHE A 116 -1.09 -20.52 24.67
CA PHE A 116 0.35 -20.69 24.56
C PHE A 116 1.15 -19.86 25.57
N VAL A 117 0.73 -18.61 25.85
CA VAL A 117 1.43 -17.69 26.75
C VAL A 117 1.05 -17.85 28.22
N GLN A 118 0.07 -18.71 28.52
CA GLN A 118 -0.38 -18.91 29.90
C GLN A 118 0.72 -19.54 30.76
N SER A 119 1.08 -18.88 31.86
CA SER A 119 2.03 -19.39 32.85
C SER A 119 1.30 -19.82 34.12
N GLY A 120 1.28 -21.15 34.38
CA GLY A 120 0.70 -21.71 35.61
C GLY A 120 -0.81 -21.50 35.76
N ILE A 121 -1.29 -21.53 37.00
CA ILE A 121 -2.72 -21.45 37.35
C ILE A 121 -3.17 -20.00 37.58
N GLU A 122 -2.24 -19.05 37.73
CA GLU A 122 -2.51 -17.66 38.14
C GLU A 122 -3.10 -16.75 37.05
N GLY A 123 -3.25 -17.26 35.81
CA GLY A 123 -3.86 -16.51 34.72
C GLY A 123 -2.83 -15.80 33.82
N ILE A 124 -3.32 -14.91 32.97
CA ILE A 124 -2.52 -14.22 31.95
C ILE A 124 -2.13 -12.84 32.46
N SER A 125 -0.82 -12.55 32.51
CA SER A 125 -0.33 -11.19 32.76
C SER A 125 -0.62 -10.29 31.56
N TYR A 126 -0.95 -9.03 31.80
CA TYR A 126 -1.15 -8.03 30.75
C TYR A 126 0.11 -7.82 29.88
N THR A 127 1.28 -8.02 30.46
CA THR A 127 2.59 -7.85 29.80
C THR A 127 2.80 -8.74 28.58
N VAL A 128 2.05 -9.86 28.45
CA VAL A 128 2.13 -10.73 27.26
C VAL A 128 1.56 -10.08 26.00
N PHE A 129 0.86 -8.96 26.12
CA PHE A 129 0.36 -8.19 24.97
C PHE A 129 1.29 -7.07 24.52
N GLU A 130 2.39 -6.83 25.21
CA GLU A 130 3.39 -5.83 24.85
C GLU A 130 4.18 -6.22 23.57
N ALA A 131 4.91 -5.26 23.01
CA ALA A 131 5.68 -5.41 21.78
C ALA A 131 6.72 -6.54 21.82
N THR A 132 7.24 -6.86 23.02
CA THR A 132 8.18 -7.96 23.26
C THR A 132 7.63 -9.33 22.83
N TRP A 133 6.31 -9.52 22.89
CA TRP A 133 5.63 -10.76 22.49
C TRP A 133 5.08 -10.75 21.07
N MET A 134 5.28 -9.69 20.32
CA MET A 134 4.69 -9.50 18.99
C MET A 134 5.09 -10.60 17.99
N PHE A 135 6.36 -11.04 18.03
CA PHE A 135 6.82 -12.14 17.18
C PHE A 135 6.09 -13.44 17.46
N THR A 136 6.01 -13.81 18.74
CA THR A 136 5.27 -15.01 19.19
C THR A 136 3.80 -14.91 18.76
N GLY A 137 3.20 -13.74 18.93
CA GLY A 137 1.82 -13.47 18.50
C GLY A 137 1.64 -13.68 16.98
N ILE A 138 2.52 -13.13 16.15
CA ILE A 138 2.48 -13.30 14.68
C ILE A 138 2.63 -14.78 14.30
N LEU A 139 3.61 -15.47 14.88
CA LEU A 139 3.89 -16.87 14.56
C LEU A 139 2.69 -17.77 14.87
N ILE A 140 2.14 -17.64 16.09
CA ILE A 140 0.95 -18.39 16.51
C ILE A 140 -0.24 -18.08 15.61
N THR A 141 -0.46 -16.81 15.29
CA THR A 141 -1.55 -16.37 14.42
C THR A 141 -1.46 -17.00 13.05
N ILE A 142 -0.30 -16.96 12.40
CA ILE A 142 -0.11 -17.52 11.06
C ILE A 142 -0.33 -19.03 11.07
N ILE A 143 0.26 -19.75 12.03
CA ILE A 143 0.09 -21.21 12.16
C ILE A 143 -1.37 -21.55 12.39
N SER A 144 -2.03 -20.86 13.32
CA SER A 144 -3.45 -21.05 13.62
C SER A 144 -4.34 -20.84 12.40
N CYS A 145 -4.12 -19.77 11.65
CA CYS A 145 -4.87 -19.47 10.42
C CYS A 145 -4.68 -20.55 9.34
N VAL A 146 -3.44 -21.00 9.13
CA VAL A 146 -3.12 -22.03 8.13
C VAL A 146 -3.76 -23.37 8.52
N VAL A 147 -3.64 -23.79 9.78
CA VAL A 147 -4.24 -25.03 10.26
C VAL A 147 -5.77 -24.95 10.20
N PHE A 148 -6.36 -23.85 10.66
CA PHE A 148 -7.81 -23.60 10.58
C PHE A 148 -8.32 -23.77 9.15
N ARG A 149 -7.70 -23.09 8.18
CA ARG A 149 -8.05 -23.18 6.76
C ARG A 149 -7.95 -24.61 6.24
N THR A 150 -6.86 -25.30 6.58
CA THR A 150 -6.61 -26.67 6.10
C THR A 150 -7.68 -27.63 6.62
N VAL A 151 -7.99 -27.57 7.92
CA VAL A 151 -9.02 -28.41 8.54
C VAL A 151 -10.41 -28.06 7.98
N LYS A 152 -10.75 -26.76 7.88
CA LYS A 152 -12.03 -26.31 7.30
C LYS A 152 -12.20 -26.81 5.87
N SER A 153 -11.18 -26.72 5.04
CA SER A 153 -11.20 -27.18 3.65
C SER A 153 -11.40 -28.69 3.55
N ALA A 154 -10.69 -29.47 4.37
CA ALA A 154 -10.84 -30.92 4.42
C ALA A 154 -12.24 -31.34 4.90
N TYR A 155 -12.79 -30.65 5.89
CA TYR A 155 -14.09 -30.95 6.47
C TYR A 155 -15.26 -30.52 5.55
N LYS A 156 -15.15 -29.42 4.84
CA LYS A 156 -16.16 -28.95 3.88
C LYS A 156 -16.50 -29.99 2.81
N HIS A 157 -15.53 -30.82 2.45
CA HIS A 157 -15.74 -31.90 1.49
C HIS A 157 -16.67 -33.03 2.03
N HIS A 158 -16.74 -33.19 3.35
CA HIS A 158 -17.56 -34.22 4.00
C HIS A 158 -19.00 -33.78 4.32
N ILE A 159 -19.25 -32.47 4.48
CA ILE A 159 -20.55 -31.91 4.90
C ILE A 159 -21.48 -31.61 3.72
N LYS A 160 -20.97 -31.36 2.52
CA LYS A 160 -21.76 -30.95 1.34
C LYS A 160 -23.02 -31.75 1.03
N ASN A 161 -23.19 -32.92 1.64
CA ASN A 161 -24.33 -33.81 1.40
C ASN A 161 -25.37 -33.83 2.52
N LYS A 162 -25.27 -33.06 3.59
CA LYS A 162 -26.14 -33.25 4.78
C LYS A 162 -27.13 -32.12 5.09
N TYR A 163 -26.99 -30.93 4.49
CA TYR A 163 -27.88 -29.82 4.84
C TYR A 163 -28.75 -29.40 3.64
N GLN A 164 -30.08 -29.52 3.79
CA GLN A 164 -31.08 -29.09 2.81
C GLN A 164 -31.53 -27.63 3.04
N ALA A 165 -32.16 -27.07 2.00
CA ALA A 165 -32.68 -25.72 1.94
C ALA A 165 -33.54 -25.33 3.17
N GLY A 166 -33.23 -24.18 3.78
CA GLY A 166 -34.02 -23.60 4.86
C GLY A 166 -33.26 -23.27 6.16
N VAL A 167 -31.96 -23.58 6.23
CA VAL A 167 -31.12 -23.23 7.39
C VAL A 167 -30.46 -21.90 7.15
N ASP A 168 -30.40 -21.04 8.18
CA ASP A 168 -29.68 -19.77 8.16
C ASP A 168 -28.20 -20.00 7.81
N VAL A 169 -27.68 -19.22 6.85
CA VAL A 169 -26.30 -19.34 6.34
C VAL A 169 -25.30 -19.08 7.46
N ASP A 170 -25.56 -18.11 8.33
CA ASP A 170 -24.67 -17.74 9.44
C ASP A 170 -24.58 -18.87 10.47
N PHE A 171 -25.70 -19.55 10.76
CA PHE A 171 -25.69 -20.72 11.62
C PHE A 171 -24.90 -21.89 11.01
N GLN A 172 -25.03 -22.12 9.71
CA GLN A 172 -24.31 -23.18 9.02
C GLN A 172 -22.79 -22.90 9.06
N ASN A 173 -22.36 -21.68 8.76
CA ASN A 173 -20.96 -21.27 8.84
C ASN A 173 -20.40 -21.45 10.25
N THR A 174 -21.20 -21.15 11.28
CA THR A 174 -20.81 -21.34 12.69
C THR A 174 -20.58 -22.81 13.02
N VAL A 175 -21.48 -23.69 12.60
CA VAL A 175 -21.36 -25.15 12.82
C VAL A 175 -20.14 -25.72 12.07
N GLU A 176 -19.89 -25.27 10.85
CA GLU A 176 -18.72 -25.67 10.06
C GLU A 176 -17.40 -25.24 10.71
N ALA A 177 -17.39 -24.16 11.49
CA ALA A 177 -16.21 -23.63 12.16
C ALA A 177 -15.86 -24.39 13.45
N ILE A 178 -16.79 -25.12 14.09
CA ILE A 178 -16.57 -25.77 15.39
C ILE A 178 -15.39 -26.75 15.34
N LEU A 179 -15.36 -27.66 14.36
CA LEU A 179 -14.28 -28.65 14.27
C LEU A 179 -12.90 -28.01 13.98
N PRO A 180 -12.75 -27.09 13.01
CA PRO A 180 -11.50 -26.38 12.81
C PRO A 180 -11.01 -25.65 14.06
N ILE A 181 -11.88 -24.91 14.76
CA ILE A 181 -11.56 -24.21 16.00
C ILE A 181 -11.04 -25.20 17.04
N THR A 182 -11.77 -26.28 17.28
CA THR A 182 -11.43 -27.32 18.26
C THR A 182 -10.06 -27.93 17.95
N CYS A 183 -9.79 -28.28 16.68
CA CYS A 183 -8.50 -28.85 16.27
C CYS A 183 -7.33 -27.89 16.53
N VAL A 184 -7.48 -26.61 16.21
CA VAL A 184 -6.42 -25.60 16.41
C VAL A 184 -6.17 -25.40 17.90
N ILE A 185 -7.21 -25.25 18.72
CA ILE A 185 -7.10 -25.06 20.16
C ILE A 185 -6.41 -26.27 20.80
N PHE A 186 -6.83 -27.50 20.44
CA PHE A 186 -6.22 -28.72 20.96
C PHE A 186 -4.77 -28.87 20.54
N MET A 187 -4.43 -28.51 19.32
CA MET A 187 -3.03 -28.50 18.83
C MET A 187 -2.14 -27.65 19.74
N TRP A 188 -2.56 -26.39 20.02
CA TRP A 188 -1.78 -25.50 20.88
C TRP A 188 -1.75 -25.94 22.33
N ALA A 189 -2.86 -26.48 22.87
CA ALA A 189 -2.91 -27.03 24.22
C ALA A 189 -1.95 -28.22 24.40
N VAL A 190 -1.93 -29.15 23.42
CA VAL A 190 -1.01 -30.28 23.43
C VAL A 190 0.43 -29.82 23.30
N LEU A 191 0.74 -28.88 22.40
CA LEU A 191 2.08 -28.34 22.25
C LEU A 191 2.54 -27.68 23.55
N ARG A 192 1.67 -26.89 24.19
CA ARG A 192 1.99 -26.23 25.47
C ARG A 192 2.23 -27.25 26.59
N LEU A 193 1.43 -28.31 26.65
CA LEU A 193 1.61 -29.41 27.60
C LEU A 193 2.95 -30.12 27.39
N LEU A 194 3.33 -30.41 26.14
CA LEU A 194 4.60 -31.04 25.81
C LEU A 194 5.78 -30.16 26.23
N LEU A 195 5.71 -28.83 26.00
CA LEU A 195 6.74 -27.91 26.44
C LEU A 195 6.85 -27.87 27.97
N ALA A 196 5.72 -27.90 28.68
CA ALA A 196 5.72 -27.94 30.15
C ALA A 196 6.35 -29.24 30.69
N LEU A 197 6.04 -30.39 30.06
CA LEU A 197 6.63 -31.68 30.44
C LEU A 197 8.13 -31.76 30.18
N LEU A 198 8.65 -30.99 29.21
CA LEU A 198 10.06 -30.84 28.93
C LEU A 198 10.78 -29.84 29.84
N GLY A 199 10.07 -29.30 30.84
CA GLY A 199 10.63 -28.28 31.74
C GLY A 199 10.88 -26.92 31.08
N VAL A 200 10.30 -26.73 29.88
CA VAL A 200 10.32 -25.43 29.21
C VAL A 200 9.20 -24.60 29.83
N GLU A 201 9.52 -23.89 30.90
CA GLU A 201 8.63 -22.87 31.44
C GLU A 201 8.37 -21.79 30.37
N THR A 202 7.32 -21.03 30.52
CA THR A 202 6.69 -20.16 29.52
C THR A 202 7.56 -19.12 28.85
N ASP A 203 8.77 -18.98 29.28
CA ASP A 203 9.72 -18.00 28.78
C ASP A 203 10.52 -18.50 27.55
N ILE A 204 9.80 -18.72 26.43
CA ILE A 204 10.47 -18.83 25.12
C ILE A 204 11.37 -17.60 24.89
N GLN A 205 11.00 -16.44 25.40
CA GLN A 205 11.86 -15.25 25.44
C GLN A 205 13.13 -15.50 26.25
N ASN A 206 13.04 -16.13 27.41
CA ASN A 206 14.22 -16.45 28.23
C ASN A 206 15.09 -17.53 27.62
N ILE A 207 14.54 -18.47 26.87
CA ILE A 207 15.35 -19.45 26.12
C ILE A 207 16.10 -18.74 24.97
N GLY A 208 15.40 -17.92 24.21
CA GLY A 208 16.00 -17.14 23.11
C GLY A 208 17.05 -16.15 23.62
N SER A 209 16.72 -15.39 24.66
CA SER A 209 17.62 -14.41 25.28
C SER A 209 18.81 -15.10 25.96
N GLY A 210 18.61 -16.21 26.67
CA GLY A 210 19.69 -16.98 27.30
C GLY A 210 20.66 -17.59 26.28
N LEU A 211 20.18 -18.06 25.14
CA LEU A 211 21.06 -18.53 24.04
C LEU A 211 21.85 -17.37 23.45
N LEU A 212 21.20 -16.23 23.21
CA LEU A 212 21.83 -15.01 22.69
C LEU A 212 22.87 -14.48 23.67
N THR A 213 22.55 -14.41 24.95
CA THR A 213 23.51 -13.96 25.99
C THR A 213 24.74 -14.86 26.04
N LYS A 214 24.58 -16.18 25.94
CA LYS A 214 25.72 -17.10 25.84
C LYS A 214 26.54 -16.88 24.56
N LEU A 215 25.89 -16.70 23.42
CA LEU A 215 26.56 -16.41 22.14
C LEU A 215 27.39 -15.12 22.25
N PHE A 216 26.79 -14.03 22.75
CA PHE A 216 27.49 -12.77 22.92
C PHE A 216 28.53 -12.80 24.04
N GLY A 217 28.35 -13.64 25.07
CA GLY A 217 29.37 -13.91 26.09
C GLY A 217 30.67 -14.53 25.51
N VAL A 218 30.52 -15.34 24.46
CA VAL A 218 31.69 -15.91 23.74
C VAL A 218 32.30 -14.90 22.74
N ILE A 219 31.47 -14.14 22.02
CA ILE A 219 31.94 -13.19 20.98
C ILE A 219 32.51 -11.91 21.63
N GLY A 220 32.00 -11.54 22.80
CA GLY A 220 32.36 -10.32 23.51
C GLY A 220 31.66 -9.06 23.00
N THR A 221 31.91 -7.93 23.67
CA THR A 221 31.33 -6.61 23.38
C THR A 221 32.21 -5.74 22.48
N GLY A 222 33.19 -6.31 21.82
CA GLY A 222 34.07 -5.62 20.86
C GLY A 222 33.37 -5.32 19.53
N ALA A 223 34.13 -4.88 18.53
CA ALA A 223 33.60 -4.46 17.24
C ALA A 223 32.75 -5.55 16.52
N VAL A 224 33.14 -6.82 16.63
CA VAL A 224 32.40 -7.95 16.05
C VAL A 224 31.06 -8.15 16.78
N GLY A 225 31.07 -8.11 18.11
CA GLY A 225 29.84 -8.22 18.91
C GLY A 225 28.89 -7.05 18.66
N ALA A 226 29.42 -5.83 18.56
CA ALA A 226 28.63 -4.64 18.23
C ALA A 226 27.97 -4.74 16.83
N ALA A 227 28.74 -5.15 15.83
CA ALA A 227 28.22 -5.35 14.48
C ALA A 227 27.14 -6.45 14.42
N LEU A 228 27.38 -7.58 15.10
CA LEU A 228 26.40 -8.68 15.18
C LEU A 228 25.13 -8.26 15.92
N PHE A 229 25.26 -7.53 17.03
CA PHE A 229 24.12 -6.98 17.78
C PHE A 229 23.24 -6.11 16.89
N LEU A 230 23.84 -5.14 16.19
CA LEU A 230 23.10 -4.27 15.28
C LEU A 230 22.49 -5.06 14.10
N PHE A 231 23.27 -5.93 13.50
CA PHE A 231 22.76 -6.76 12.39
C PHE A 231 21.53 -7.55 12.80
N LEU A 232 21.59 -8.27 13.92
CA LEU A 232 20.45 -9.06 14.41
C LEU A 232 19.27 -8.17 14.82
N SER A 233 19.54 -7.05 15.47
CA SER A 233 18.49 -6.08 15.83
C SER A 233 17.80 -5.52 14.58
N GLN A 234 18.54 -5.09 13.56
CA GLN A 234 17.95 -4.50 12.37
C GLN A 234 17.26 -5.52 11.45
N ILE A 235 17.83 -6.75 11.33
CA ILE A 235 17.18 -7.80 10.53
C ILE A 235 15.87 -8.28 11.16
N SER A 236 15.73 -8.22 12.48
CA SER A 236 14.48 -8.56 13.17
C SER A 236 13.33 -7.65 12.75
N TRP A 237 13.59 -6.39 12.56
CA TRP A 237 12.62 -5.42 12.05
C TRP A 237 12.09 -5.74 10.64
N PHE A 238 12.89 -6.43 9.82
CA PHE A 238 12.38 -6.93 8.54
C PHE A 238 11.18 -7.85 8.69
N PHE A 239 11.14 -8.62 9.76
CA PHE A 239 10.03 -9.50 10.10
C PHE A 239 8.95 -8.82 10.95
N GLY A 240 9.03 -7.51 11.18
CA GLY A 240 8.12 -6.77 12.04
C GLY A 240 8.37 -6.98 13.53
N ILE A 241 9.52 -7.57 13.91
CA ILE A 241 9.90 -7.82 15.30
C ILE A 241 10.67 -6.61 15.81
N HIS A 242 10.33 -6.13 17.01
CA HIS A 242 11.07 -5.04 17.65
C HIS A 242 12.47 -5.52 18.07
N GLY A 243 13.47 -5.25 17.23
CA GLY A 243 14.80 -5.84 17.37
C GLY A 243 15.52 -5.43 18.66
N SER A 244 15.32 -4.21 19.14
CA SER A 244 15.89 -3.74 20.41
C SER A 244 15.31 -4.50 21.61
N ASP A 245 14.02 -4.81 21.59
CA ASP A 245 13.36 -5.54 22.68
C ASP A 245 13.73 -7.02 22.64
N MET A 246 13.84 -7.61 21.45
CA MET A 246 14.31 -8.99 21.29
C MET A 246 15.72 -9.20 21.86
N LEU A 247 16.59 -8.21 21.73
CA LEU A 247 17.97 -8.23 22.22
C LEU A 247 18.15 -7.42 23.53
N HIS A 248 17.06 -7.11 24.23
CA HIS A 248 17.09 -6.24 25.43
C HIS A 248 18.07 -6.76 26.48
N VAL A 249 18.06 -8.05 26.78
CA VAL A 249 18.97 -8.68 27.76
C VAL A 249 20.43 -8.51 27.34
N VAL A 250 20.74 -8.67 26.04
CA VAL A 250 22.11 -8.47 25.52
C VAL A 250 22.54 -7.01 25.65
N SER A 251 21.64 -6.08 25.32
CA SER A 251 21.94 -4.64 25.39
C SER A 251 22.16 -4.14 26.81
N THR A 252 21.37 -4.62 27.76
CA THR A 252 21.45 -4.18 29.17
C THR A 252 22.55 -4.89 29.95
N GLU A 253 22.63 -6.23 29.90
CA GLU A 253 23.57 -6.98 30.71
C GLU A 253 25.01 -6.99 30.19
N LEU A 254 25.21 -6.76 28.88
CA LEU A 254 26.55 -6.76 28.31
C LEU A 254 27.04 -5.35 27.94
N PHE A 255 26.28 -4.60 27.14
CA PHE A 255 26.73 -3.31 26.66
C PHE A 255 26.50 -2.16 27.65
N GLU A 256 25.34 -2.11 28.32
CA GLU A 256 25.04 -1.04 29.26
C GLU A 256 25.77 -1.23 30.59
N LYS A 257 25.80 -2.47 31.08
CA LYS A 257 26.56 -2.83 32.29
C LYS A 257 28.05 -2.53 32.12
N GLY A 258 28.65 -2.80 30.99
CA GLY A 258 30.04 -2.46 30.71
C GLY A 258 30.34 -0.97 30.84
N LEU A 259 29.41 -0.09 30.43
CA LEU A 259 29.53 1.36 30.63
C LEU A 259 29.39 1.73 32.11
N THR A 260 28.37 1.20 32.79
CA THR A 260 28.11 1.48 34.21
C THR A 260 29.27 1.06 35.10
N ASP A 261 29.83 -0.13 34.87
CA ASP A 261 30.98 -0.66 35.63
C ASP A 261 32.23 0.21 35.37
N SER A 262 32.46 0.67 34.14
CA SER A 262 33.59 1.54 33.81
C SER A 262 33.48 2.91 34.50
N ILE A 263 32.29 3.51 34.54
CA ILE A 263 32.02 4.77 35.22
C ILE A 263 32.27 4.59 36.72
N ALA A 264 31.75 3.51 37.34
CA ALA A 264 31.91 3.21 38.74
C ALA A 264 33.39 2.96 39.15
N ALA A 265 34.17 2.35 38.23
CA ALA A 265 35.59 2.10 38.42
C ALA A 265 36.48 3.31 38.11
N GLY A 266 35.93 4.41 37.59
CA GLY A 266 36.69 5.60 37.18
C GLY A 266 37.65 5.36 36.02
N VAL A 267 37.36 4.31 35.21
CA VAL A 267 38.16 3.99 34.02
C VAL A 267 37.50 4.52 32.74
N SER A 268 38.27 4.53 31.66
CA SER A 268 37.76 5.02 30.36
C SER A 268 36.54 4.22 29.90
N ALA A 269 35.48 4.90 29.47
CA ALA A 269 34.27 4.27 28.95
C ALA A 269 34.58 3.40 27.72
N PRO A 270 33.91 2.24 27.57
CA PRO A 270 34.05 1.39 26.38
C PRO A 270 33.52 2.14 25.15
N ILE A 271 34.11 1.86 23.97
CA ILE A 271 33.64 2.46 22.72
C ILE A 271 32.19 2.01 22.45
N PHE A 272 31.96 0.69 22.57
CA PHE A 272 30.63 0.12 22.31
C PHE A 272 29.85 -0.02 23.60
N SER A 273 28.78 0.73 23.71
CA SER A 273 27.80 0.69 24.80
C SER A 273 26.40 0.83 24.23
N LYS A 274 25.36 0.57 25.03
CA LYS A 274 23.98 0.86 24.60
C LYS A 274 23.82 2.33 24.24
N THR A 275 24.35 3.24 25.05
CA THR A 275 24.35 4.69 24.77
C THR A 275 25.06 5.01 23.44
N PHE A 276 26.18 4.36 23.12
CA PHE A 276 26.84 4.54 21.83
C PHE A 276 25.93 4.19 20.66
N PHE A 277 25.19 3.07 20.74
CA PHE A 277 24.27 2.67 19.67
C PHE A 277 23.11 3.66 19.54
N ASP A 278 22.49 4.05 20.64
CA ASP A 278 21.35 4.98 20.63
C ASP A 278 21.75 6.36 20.07
N VAL A 279 22.99 6.81 20.35
CA VAL A 279 23.48 8.13 19.93
C VAL A 279 24.03 8.14 18.51
N PHE A 280 24.85 7.16 18.12
CA PHE A 280 25.61 7.21 16.86
C PHE A 280 25.15 6.24 15.79
N ALA A 281 24.43 5.16 16.14
CA ALA A 281 24.05 4.13 15.19
C ALA A 281 22.56 4.14 14.84
N LEU A 282 21.70 4.67 15.72
CA LEU A 282 20.24 4.60 15.58
C LEU A 282 19.62 6.00 15.53
N ILE A 283 20.13 6.84 14.65
CA ILE A 283 19.71 8.24 14.47
C ILE A 283 18.26 8.30 13.96
N GLY A 284 17.34 8.71 14.82
CA GLY A 284 15.90 8.66 14.53
C GLY A 284 15.27 7.29 14.75
N GLY A 285 15.91 6.44 15.56
CA GLY A 285 15.48 5.08 15.88
C GLY A 285 16.10 4.01 14.99
N SER A 286 15.60 2.78 15.11
CA SER A 286 16.11 1.63 14.34
C SER A 286 16.17 1.93 12.83
N GLY A 287 17.24 1.46 12.18
CA GLY A 287 17.53 1.73 10.76
C GLY A 287 17.98 3.18 10.49
N SER A 288 18.21 3.99 11.51
CA SER A 288 18.52 5.43 11.33
C SER A 288 17.45 6.13 10.49
N THR A 289 16.19 5.93 10.84
CA THR A 289 15.02 6.35 10.04
C THR A 289 14.91 7.87 9.85
N LEU A 290 15.54 8.69 10.67
CA LEU A 290 15.64 10.13 10.41
C LEU A 290 16.44 10.42 9.12
N CYS A 291 17.48 9.63 8.83
CA CYS A 291 18.22 9.70 7.56
C CYS A 291 17.34 9.32 6.37
N LEU A 292 16.49 8.31 6.53
CA LEU A 292 15.51 7.90 5.53
C LEU A 292 14.49 9.01 5.26
N LEU A 293 13.95 9.64 6.31
CA LEU A 293 13.03 10.77 6.17
C LEU A 293 13.70 11.98 5.48
N ALA A 294 14.96 12.25 5.77
CA ALA A 294 15.71 13.29 5.09
C ALA A 294 15.88 12.98 3.59
N ALA A 295 16.19 11.75 3.23
CA ALA A 295 16.27 11.32 1.83
C ALA A 295 14.91 11.47 1.10
N ILE A 296 13.80 11.14 1.76
CA ILE A 296 12.43 11.35 1.24
C ILE A 296 12.15 12.84 1.02
N CYS A 297 12.51 13.68 2.00
CA CYS A 297 12.31 15.13 1.91
C CYS A 297 13.07 15.74 0.72
N LEU A 298 14.32 15.33 0.54
CA LEU A 298 15.17 15.80 -0.57
C LEU A 298 14.62 15.43 -1.95
N ARG A 299 13.97 14.27 -2.07
CA ARG A 299 13.33 13.83 -3.32
C ARG A 299 12.07 14.63 -3.66
N ASN A 300 11.44 15.27 -2.68
CA ASN A 300 10.24 16.10 -2.83
C ASN A 300 9.09 15.40 -3.60
N ASN A 301 8.94 14.08 -3.45
CA ASN A 301 7.87 13.33 -4.07
C ASN A 301 6.55 13.58 -3.32
N LYS A 302 5.49 13.98 -4.04
CA LYS A 302 4.17 14.26 -3.45
C LYS A 302 3.59 13.06 -2.68
N LYS A 303 3.88 11.85 -3.14
CA LYS A 303 3.40 10.58 -2.58
C LYS A 303 3.84 10.38 -1.12
N ASP A 304 5.07 10.78 -0.80
CA ASP A 304 5.69 10.54 0.50
C ASP A 304 5.47 11.68 1.50
N ARG A 305 4.89 12.81 1.07
CA ARG A 305 4.68 14.00 1.93
C ARG A 305 3.85 13.73 3.18
N THR A 306 2.81 12.91 3.07
CA THR A 306 1.93 12.61 4.20
C THR A 306 2.69 11.83 5.27
N LEU A 307 3.47 10.85 4.85
CA LEU A 307 4.29 10.04 5.74
C LEU A 307 5.41 10.88 6.38
N PHE A 308 6.09 11.72 5.59
CA PHE A 308 7.09 12.64 6.10
C PHE A 308 6.52 13.54 7.21
N LYS A 309 5.37 14.17 6.97
CA LYS A 309 4.71 15.03 7.96
C LYS A 309 4.32 14.29 9.22
N ALA A 310 3.84 13.06 9.12
CA ALA A 310 3.43 12.25 10.27
C ALA A 310 4.64 11.73 11.06
N GLY A 311 5.73 11.38 10.39
CA GLY A 311 6.87 10.70 10.98
C GLY A 311 7.99 11.60 11.49
N ILE A 312 8.11 12.85 10.98
CA ILE A 312 9.28 13.68 11.26
C ILE A 312 9.41 14.06 12.75
N VAL A 313 8.31 14.45 13.41
CA VAL A 313 8.35 14.85 14.82
C VAL A 313 8.70 13.66 15.72
N PRO A 314 8.03 12.51 15.63
CA PRO A 314 8.44 11.33 16.42
C PRO A 314 9.89 10.90 16.12
N ALA A 315 10.33 10.88 14.86
CA ALA A 315 11.68 10.47 14.48
C ALA A 315 12.79 11.38 15.04
N LEU A 316 12.51 12.67 15.26
CA LEU A 316 13.45 13.57 15.95
C LEU A 316 13.72 13.12 17.40
N PHE A 317 12.78 12.39 18.00
CA PHE A 317 12.90 11.78 19.33
C PHE A 317 13.16 10.27 19.28
N ASN A 318 13.70 9.79 18.16
CA ASN A 318 14.05 8.39 17.90
C ASN A 318 12.87 7.40 17.92
N ILE A 319 11.63 7.90 17.78
CA ILE A 319 10.41 7.10 17.66
C ILE A 319 10.12 6.90 16.17
N ASN A 320 10.22 5.66 15.69
CA ASN A 320 10.28 5.36 14.25
C ASN A 320 9.19 4.42 13.71
N GLU A 321 8.28 3.96 14.54
CA GLU A 321 7.24 2.99 14.17
C GLU A 321 6.37 3.50 13.01
N ILE A 322 6.06 4.80 12.99
CA ILE A 322 5.29 5.43 11.91
C ILE A 322 6.00 5.28 10.57
N VAL A 323 7.33 5.45 10.58
CA VAL A 323 8.15 5.37 9.37
C VAL A 323 8.31 3.92 8.91
N LEU A 324 8.58 3.02 9.85
CA LEU A 324 8.79 1.59 9.58
C LEU A 324 7.58 0.90 8.97
N PHE A 325 6.40 1.20 9.50
CA PHE A 325 5.16 0.60 9.03
C PHE A 325 4.50 1.40 7.91
N GLY A 326 4.67 2.71 7.88
CA GLY A 326 4.11 3.59 6.84
C GLY A 326 4.84 3.52 5.51
N LEU A 327 6.18 3.44 5.52
CA LEU A 327 6.96 2.98 4.38
C LEU A 327 7.03 1.45 4.45
N PRO A 328 6.88 0.74 3.35
CA PRO A 328 7.04 -0.70 3.37
C PRO A 328 8.53 -1.07 3.53
N VAL A 329 9.09 -0.79 4.74
CA VAL A 329 10.42 -1.28 5.13
C VAL A 329 10.30 -2.74 5.57
N VAL A 330 9.27 -3.03 6.40
CA VAL A 330 8.94 -4.39 6.83
C VAL A 330 8.56 -5.23 5.60
N LEU A 331 9.21 -6.38 5.46
CA LEU A 331 9.05 -7.31 4.34
C LEU A 331 9.34 -6.71 2.94
N ASN A 332 10.15 -5.65 2.88
CA ASN A 332 10.63 -5.10 1.63
C ASN A 332 12.11 -5.46 1.42
N PRO A 333 12.42 -6.37 0.48
CA PRO A 333 13.79 -6.85 0.28
C PRO A 333 14.75 -5.78 -0.27
N ILE A 334 14.25 -4.67 -0.82
CA ILE A 334 15.07 -3.55 -1.28
C ILE A 334 15.42 -2.66 -0.10
N MET A 335 14.43 -2.31 0.73
CA MET A 335 14.60 -1.35 1.82
C MET A 335 15.31 -1.95 3.04
N ILE A 336 15.30 -3.28 3.23
CA ILE A 336 16.05 -3.93 4.31
C ILE A 336 17.56 -3.72 4.17
N ILE A 337 18.07 -3.61 2.94
CA ILE A 337 19.50 -3.44 2.69
C ILE A 337 20.02 -2.14 3.32
N PRO A 338 19.52 -0.94 2.97
CA PRO A 338 19.97 0.28 3.62
C PRO A 338 19.57 0.33 5.11
N PHE A 339 18.46 -0.28 5.49
CA PHE A 339 18.00 -0.33 6.88
C PHE A 339 19.00 -1.04 7.83
N VAL A 340 19.66 -2.07 7.33
CA VAL A 340 20.74 -2.76 8.06
C VAL A 340 22.10 -2.08 7.84
N LEU A 341 22.37 -1.65 6.61
CA LEU A 341 23.68 -1.13 6.22
C LEU A 341 23.99 0.22 6.89
N VAL A 342 23.01 1.13 6.97
CA VAL A 342 23.23 2.49 7.51
C VAL A 342 23.70 2.46 8.96
N PRO A 343 23.02 1.77 9.91
CA PRO A 343 23.50 1.67 11.29
C PRO A 343 24.90 1.02 11.39
N LEU A 344 25.21 0.01 10.57
CA LEU A 344 26.53 -0.62 10.56
C LEU A 344 27.62 0.33 10.09
N VAL A 345 27.37 1.08 9.02
CA VAL A 345 28.35 2.09 8.51
C VAL A 345 28.52 3.21 9.53
N GLN A 346 27.44 3.71 10.11
CA GLN A 346 27.48 4.76 11.14
C GLN A 346 28.27 4.29 12.37
N THR A 347 28.05 3.04 12.82
CA THR A 347 28.82 2.41 13.89
C THR A 347 30.31 2.36 13.57
N ALA A 348 30.67 1.92 12.37
CA ALA A 348 32.06 1.83 11.96
C ALA A 348 32.74 3.21 11.93
N VAL A 349 32.08 4.21 11.34
CA VAL A 349 32.61 5.58 11.28
C VAL A 349 32.73 6.21 12.67
N ALA A 350 31.72 6.03 13.53
CA ALA A 350 31.76 6.54 14.91
C ALA A 350 32.84 5.85 15.74
N ALA A 351 32.95 4.53 15.66
CA ALA A 351 33.96 3.79 16.40
C ALA A 351 35.40 4.19 15.97
N ILE A 352 35.63 4.36 14.66
CA ILE A 352 36.92 4.86 14.15
C ILE A 352 37.20 6.27 14.67
N SER A 353 36.22 7.18 14.62
CA SER A 353 36.38 8.55 15.08
C SER A 353 36.72 8.63 16.58
N ILE A 354 36.13 7.75 17.39
CA ILE A 354 36.45 7.65 18.82
C ILE A 354 37.82 7.01 19.02
N PHE A 355 38.14 5.94 18.30
CA PHE A 355 39.41 5.22 18.40
C PHE A 355 40.62 6.08 18.09
N ILE A 356 40.54 6.95 17.08
CA ILE A 356 41.62 7.88 16.72
C ILE A 356 41.61 9.17 17.54
N GLY A 357 40.70 9.29 18.53
CA GLY A 357 40.65 10.40 19.47
C GLY A 357 40.03 11.71 18.92
N LEU A 358 39.35 11.67 17.77
CA LEU A 358 38.62 12.86 17.24
C LEU A 358 37.38 13.21 18.10
N VAL A 359 36.75 12.19 18.67
CA VAL A 359 35.56 12.34 19.50
C VAL A 359 35.74 11.56 20.79
N PRO A 360 35.44 12.11 21.98
CA PRO A 360 35.47 11.35 23.21
C PRO A 360 34.43 10.21 23.18
N PRO A 361 34.67 9.08 23.90
CA PRO A 361 33.69 8.02 24.01
C PRO A 361 32.42 8.52 24.72
N ALA A 362 31.28 7.87 24.45
CA ALA A 362 30.01 8.17 25.13
C ALA A 362 30.10 7.68 26.59
N SER A 363 30.42 8.59 27.49
CA SER A 363 30.67 8.31 28.92
C SER A 363 29.49 8.62 29.83
N VAL A 364 28.47 9.32 29.33
CA VAL A 364 27.25 9.67 30.09
C VAL A 364 26.07 8.97 29.45
N GLN A 365 25.27 8.27 30.27
CA GLN A 365 24.00 7.70 29.81
C GLN A 365 23.02 8.81 29.46
N VAL A 366 22.46 8.74 28.26
CA VAL A 366 21.47 9.68 27.74
C VAL A 366 20.20 8.93 27.40
N GLY A 367 19.05 9.50 27.75
CA GLY A 367 17.77 8.90 27.37
C GLY A 367 17.68 8.69 25.87
N TRP A 368 17.21 7.52 25.43
CA TRP A 368 17.11 7.15 24.02
C TRP A 368 16.24 8.11 23.18
N THR A 369 15.29 8.80 23.83
CA THR A 369 14.44 9.82 23.18
C THR A 369 15.12 11.18 22.99
N THR A 370 16.39 11.33 23.39
CA THR A 370 17.09 12.62 23.25
C THR A 370 17.36 12.91 21.76
N PRO A 371 16.97 14.10 21.27
CA PRO A 371 17.15 14.45 19.86
C PRO A 371 18.62 14.43 19.41
N ILE A 372 18.81 14.18 18.12
CA ILE A 372 20.11 14.30 17.44
C ILE A 372 20.77 15.66 17.73
N LEU A 373 22.08 15.72 17.75
CA LEU A 373 22.98 16.80 18.12
C LEU A 373 23.04 17.05 19.63
N PHE A 374 21.91 17.07 20.34
CA PHE A 374 21.90 17.17 21.81
C PHE A 374 22.41 15.87 22.44
N SER A 375 21.96 14.72 21.94
CA SER A 375 22.41 13.41 22.45
C SER A 375 23.92 13.22 22.26
N GLY A 376 24.48 13.65 21.13
CA GLY A 376 25.92 13.60 20.86
C GLY A 376 26.74 14.46 21.82
N TYR A 377 26.29 15.69 22.09
CA TYR A 377 26.93 16.56 23.06
C TYR A 377 26.84 16.01 24.49
N LEU A 378 25.64 15.65 24.92
CA LEU A 378 25.37 15.20 26.28
C LEU A 378 26.12 13.91 26.63
N SER A 379 26.19 12.95 25.70
CA SER A 379 26.83 11.65 25.93
C SER A 379 28.35 11.74 25.95
N THR A 380 28.95 12.63 25.17
CA THR A 380 30.41 12.77 25.03
C THR A 380 31.00 13.92 25.84
N GLY A 381 30.16 14.85 26.36
CA GLY A 381 30.62 16.10 26.95
C GLY A 381 31.33 17.04 25.98
N SER A 382 31.24 16.80 24.67
CA SER A 382 32.00 17.53 23.64
C SER A 382 31.13 17.86 22.42
N ILE A 383 31.34 19.04 21.85
CA ILE A 383 30.69 19.46 20.60
C ILE A 383 31.08 18.56 19.41
N ALA A 384 32.25 17.88 19.50
CA ALA A 384 32.70 16.91 18.51
C ALA A 384 31.71 15.74 18.36
N GLY A 385 31.00 15.34 19.43
CA GLY A 385 29.94 14.35 19.36
C GLY A 385 28.76 14.79 18.49
N SER A 386 28.33 16.05 18.63
CA SER A 386 27.27 16.63 17.77
C SER A 386 27.70 16.73 16.30
N ILE A 387 28.95 17.16 16.07
CA ILE A 387 29.50 17.25 14.69
C ILE A 387 29.55 15.86 14.07
N LEU A 388 30.00 14.84 14.82
CA LEU A 388 29.99 13.46 14.34
C LEU A 388 28.58 13.00 13.98
N GLN A 389 27.57 13.27 14.80
CA GLN A 389 26.17 12.94 14.48
C GLN A 389 25.71 13.61 13.18
N ALA A 390 26.06 14.89 12.96
CA ALA A 390 25.71 15.58 11.72
C ALA A 390 26.37 14.91 10.49
N VAL A 391 27.61 14.49 10.60
CA VAL A 391 28.32 13.75 9.54
C VAL A 391 27.65 12.39 9.28
N LEU A 392 27.33 11.64 10.35
CA LEU A 392 26.66 10.35 10.25
C LEU A 392 25.27 10.48 9.64
N PHE A 393 24.53 11.53 9.98
CA PHE A 393 23.25 11.84 9.38
C PHE A 393 23.34 12.05 7.86
N ILE A 394 24.34 12.82 7.38
CA ILE A 394 24.57 13.03 5.96
C ILE A 394 24.95 11.71 5.27
N ILE A 395 25.84 10.92 5.86
CA ILE A 395 26.24 9.61 5.31
C ILE A 395 25.02 8.70 5.19
N GLY A 396 24.21 8.57 6.25
CA GLY A 396 23.02 7.72 6.25
C GLY A 396 22.00 8.16 5.21
N THR A 397 21.75 9.47 5.10
CA THR A 397 20.85 10.05 4.08
C THR A 397 21.31 9.73 2.66
N THR A 398 22.62 9.87 2.40
CA THR A 398 23.21 9.56 1.09
C THR A 398 23.07 8.08 0.73
N ILE A 399 23.25 7.18 1.71
CA ILE A 399 23.08 5.73 1.48
C ILE A 399 21.62 5.38 1.17
N TYR A 400 20.63 5.99 1.84
CA TYR A 400 19.21 5.69 1.61
C TYR A 400 18.73 6.12 0.22
N PHE A 401 19.28 7.20 -0.34
CA PHE A 401 18.78 7.83 -1.55
C PHE A 401 18.64 6.86 -2.74
N PRO A 402 19.68 6.11 -3.17
CA PRO A 402 19.57 5.20 -4.32
C PRO A 402 18.60 4.04 -4.08
N PHE A 403 18.44 3.58 -2.84
CA PHE A 403 17.51 2.49 -2.55
C PHE A 403 16.05 2.92 -2.59
N LEU A 404 15.75 4.17 -2.25
CA LEU A 404 14.42 4.75 -2.47
C LEU A 404 14.08 4.81 -3.96
N GLU A 405 15.02 5.22 -4.81
CA GLU A 405 14.81 5.23 -6.26
C GLU A 405 14.61 3.81 -6.81
N MET A 406 15.39 2.84 -6.33
CA MET A 406 15.22 1.44 -6.71
C MET A 406 13.87 0.88 -6.27
N SER A 407 13.40 1.22 -5.07
CA SER A 407 12.12 0.78 -4.55
C SER A 407 10.95 1.35 -5.37
N ASP A 408 11.00 2.63 -5.73
CA ASP A 408 9.98 3.26 -6.58
C ASP A 408 9.98 2.67 -7.99
N ALA A 409 11.16 2.51 -8.59
CA ALA A 409 11.28 1.90 -9.91
C ALA A 409 10.73 0.46 -9.92
N HIS A 410 10.97 -0.31 -8.84
CA HIS A 410 10.42 -1.65 -8.69
C HIS A 410 8.89 -1.62 -8.57
N SER A 411 8.34 -0.74 -7.75
CA SER A 411 6.89 -0.58 -7.57
C SER A 411 6.20 -0.17 -8.87
N ALA A 412 6.78 0.77 -9.61
CA ALA A 412 6.28 1.18 -10.92
C ALA A 412 6.32 0.02 -11.93
N GLN A 413 7.41 -0.75 -11.98
CA GLN A 413 7.53 -1.92 -12.84
C GLN A 413 6.48 -2.99 -12.52
N MET A 414 6.21 -3.23 -11.24
CA MET A 414 5.17 -4.17 -10.79
C MET A 414 3.78 -3.69 -11.22
N LEU A 415 3.48 -2.40 -11.06
CA LEU A 415 2.22 -1.82 -11.52
C LEU A 415 2.07 -1.96 -13.05
N GLN A 416 3.10 -1.66 -13.82
CA GLN A 416 3.11 -1.82 -15.27
C GLN A 416 2.82 -3.26 -15.69
N ASN A 417 3.49 -4.24 -15.06
CA ASN A 417 3.28 -5.65 -15.35
C ASN A 417 1.84 -6.10 -15.02
N ASN A 418 1.27 -5.59 -13.93
CA ASN A 418 -0.09 -5.92 -13.55
C ASN A 418 -1.13 -5.28 -14.48
N VAL A 419 -0.87 -4.05 -14.92
CA VAL A 419 -1.72 -3.34 -15.90
C VAL A 419 -1.68 -4.05 -17.25
N GLU A 420 -0.52 -4.51 -17.71
CA GLU A 420 -0.42 -5.24 -18.97
C GLU A 420 -1.18 -6.57 -18.92
N LYS A 421 -1.07 -7.34 -17.82
CA LYS A 421 -1.88 -8.55 -17.61
C LYS A 421 -3.38 -8.26 -17.62
N LEU A 422 -3.81 -7.17 -16.98
CA LEU A 422 -5.21 -6.75 -16.97
C LEU A 422 -5.70 -6.39 -18.36
N LYS A 423 -4.88 -5.72 -19.16
CA LYS A 423 -5.15 -5.40 -20.57
C LYS A 423 -5.25 -6.66 -21.42
N GLU A 424 -4.33 -7.62 -21.26
CA GLU A 424 -4.38 -8.91 -21.99
C GLU A 424 -5.67 -9.68 -21.66
N GLU A 425 -6.06 -9.72 -20.38
CA GLU A 425 -7.32 -10.34 -19.94
C GLU A 425 -8.52 -9.64 -20.58
N MET A 426 -8.52 -8.31 -20.63
CA MET A 426 -9.59 -7.53 -21.23
C MET A 426 -9.73 -7.81 -22.73
N ILE A 427 -8.62 -7.78 -23.47
CA ILE A 427 -8.61 -8.10 -24.91
C ILE A 427 -9.10 -9.54 -25.15
N ALA A 428 -8.79 -10.47 -24.25
CA ALA A 428 -9.27 -11.85 -24.36
C ALA A 428 -10.78 -11.97 -24.11
N CYS A 429 -11.35 -11.17 -23.20
CA CYS A 429 -12.79 -11.08 -22.96
C CYS A 429 -13.50 -10.43 -24.17
N GLU A 430 -12.98 -9.33 -24.69
CA GLU A 430 -13.53 -8.64 -25.87
C GLU A 430 -13.63 -9.58 -27.07
N LYS A 431 -12.60 -10.39 -27.34
CA LYS A 431 -12.61 -11.39 -28.43
C LYS A 431 -13.67 -12.47 -28.26
N LYS A 432 -14.13 -12.73 -27.03
CA LYS A 432 -15.19 -13.70 -26.72
C LYS A 432 -16.57 -13.05 -26.64
N GLY A 433 -16.68 -11.73 -26.78
CA GLY A 433 -17.91 -10.97 -26.56
C GLY A 433 -18.33 -10.91 -25.08
N GLU A 434 -17.40 -11.13 -24.14
CA GLU A 434 -17.65 -11.10 -22.70
C GLU A 434 -17.22 -9.77 -22.09
N ILE A 435 -17.99 -9.27 -21.13
CA ILE A 435 -17.61 -8.06 -20.36
C ILE A 435 -16.71 -8.49 -19.21
N ILE A 436 -15.53 -7.90 -19.14
CA ILE A 436 -14.61 -8.15 -18.03
C ILE A 436 -15.19 -7.64 -16.71
N ASN A 437 -15.13 -8.46 -15.66
CA ASN A 437 -15.42 -8.02 -14.30
C ASN A 437 -14.12 -7.65 -13.59
N LEU A 438 -13.88 -6.37 -13.43
CA LEU A 438 -12.67 -5.84 -12.78
C LEU A 438 -12.67 -6.10 -11.26
N LYS A 439 -13.84 -6.27 -10.63
CA LYS A 439 -13.99 -6.51 -9.19
C LYS A 439 -13.77 -7.98 -8.80
N LYS A 440 -13.82 -8.90 -9.78
CA LYS A 440 -13.59 -10.34 -9.59
C LYS A 440 -12.22 -10.75 -10.10
N GLY A 441 -11.62 -11.75 -9.46
CA GLY A 441 -10.35 -12.32 -9.85
C GLY A 441 -9.32 -12.31 -8.73
N SER A 442 -8.05 -12.50 -9.08
CA SER A 442 -6.96 -12.53 -8.11
C SER A 442 -6.88 -11.25 -7.28
N LYS A 443 -6.37 -11.37 -6.07
CA LYS A 443 -6.19 -10.22 -5.19
C LYS A 443 -5.31 -9.14 -5.82
N VAL A 444 -4.24 -9.52 -6.48
CA VAL A 444 -3.34 -8.59 -7.19
C VAL A 444 -4.14 -7.76 -8.20
N LYS A 445 -5.04 -8.41 -8.95
CA LYS A 445 -5.96 -7.73 -9.86
C LYS A 445 -6.82 -6.71 -9.12
N ARG A 446 -7.48 -7.12 -8.04
CA ARG A 446 -8.36 -6.22 -7.25
C ARG A 446 -7.62 -5.02 -6.66
N GLU A 447 -6.39 -5.21 -6.19
CA GLU A 447 -5.55 -4.12 -5.67
C GLU A 447 -5.10 -3.18 -6.78
N THR A 448 -4.67 -3.72 -7.90
CA THR A 448 -4.33 -2.93 -9.09
C THR A 448 -5.53 -2.08 -9.51
N VAL A 449 -6.72 -2.68 -9.60
CA VAL A 449 -7.96 -1.97 -9.95
C VAL A 449 -8.29 -0.87 -8.93
N LYS A 450 -8.16 -1.13 -7.62
CA LYS A 450 -8.38 -0.10 -6.57
C LYS A 450 -7.40 1.07 -6.71
N THR A 451 -6.12 0.79 -6.95
CA THR A 451 -5.10 1.81 -7.16
C THR A 451 -5.43 2.65 -8.39
N LEU A 452 -5.67 2.00 -9.53
CA LEU A 452 -6.02 2.69 -10.77
C LEU A 452 -7.33 3.48 -10.66
N THR A 453 -8.32 3.00 -9.91
CA THR A 453 -9.58 3.73 -9.67
C THR A 453 -9.35 5.00 -8.87
N ARG A 454 -8.55 4.96 -7.81
CA ARG A 454 -8.18 6.14 -7.02
C ARG A 454 -7.44 7.14 -7.90
N ASP A 455 -6.44 6.66 -8.63
CA ASP A 455 -5.59 7.50 -9.46
C ASP A 455 -6.38 8.10 -10.65
N LEU A 456 -7.35 7.35 -11.19
CA LEU A 456 -8.30 7.86 -12.21
C LEU A 456 -9.18 9.01 -11.64
N LYS A 457 -9.70 8.85 -10.43
CA LYS A 457 -10.50 9.89 -9.77
C LYS A 457 -9.69 11.17 -9.55
N GLU A 458 -8.45 11.03 -9.12
CA GLU A 458 -7.53 12.16 -8.98
C GLU A 458 -7.19 12.79 -10.33
N ALA A 459 -6.92 11.99 -11.36
CA ALA A 459 -6.60 12.46 -12.71
C ALA A 459 -7.77 13.21 -13.37
N ILE A 460 -9.02 12.77 -13.16
CA ILE A 460 -10.22 13.48 -13.61
C ILE A 460 -10.28 14.87 -12.95
N THR A 461 -10.11 14.93 -11.64
CA THR A 461 -10.21 16.18 -10.87
C THR A 461 -9.06 17.15 -11.19
N ALA A 462 -7.84 16.62 -11.41
CA ALA A 462 -6.66 17.40 -11.72
C ALA A 462 -6.52 17.79 -13.21
N GLY A 463 -7.39 17.26 -14.09
CA GLY A 463 -7.30 17.50 -15.54
C GLY A 463 -6.07 16.88 -16.21
N GLU A 464 -5.55 15.78 -15.66
CA GLU A 464 -4.34 15.10 -16.17
C GLU A 464 -4.65 14.20 -17.39
N ILE A 465 -5.92 13.88 -17.62
CA ILE A 465 -6.35 13.10 -18.78
C ILE A 465 -6.35 14.01 -20.02
N LYS A 466 -5.67 13.56 -21.06
CA LYS A 466 -5.53 14.33 -22.32
C LYS A 466 -6.44 13.79 -23.40
N THR A 467 -6.84 14.66 -24.30
CA THR A 467 -7.50 14.31 -25.58
C THR A 467 -6.51 14.43 -26.71
N PHE A 468 -6.46 13.41 -27.57
CA PHE A 468 -5.76 13.45 -28.85
C PHE A 468 -6.80 13.53 -29.95
N TYR A 469 -6.47 14.18 -31.04
CA TYR A 469 -7.41 14.42 -32.12
C TYR A 469 -7.01 13.65 -33.37
N GLN A 470 -7.92 12.78 -33.83
CA GLN A 470 -7.75 12.07 -35.10
C GLN A 470 -8.53 12.81 -36.17
N PRO A 471 -7.87 13.31 -37.25
CA PRO A 471 -8.57 14.03 -38.31
C PRO A 471 -9.46 13.11 -39.14
N GLN A 472 -10.65 13.59 -39.42
CA GLN A 472 -11.61 12.98 -40.36
C GLN A 472 -11.51 13.73 -41.67
N ILE A 473 -11.25 12.99 -42.77
CA ILE A 473 -10.91 13.57 -44.07
C ILE A 473 -11.99 13.21 -45.10
N THR A 474 -12.42 14.18 -45.91
CA THR A 474 -13.35 13.98 -47.01
C THR A 474 -12.68 13.28 -48.22
N SER A 475 -13.46 12.77 -49.16
CA SER A 475 -12.99 12.24 -50.43
C SER A 475 -12.20 13.27 -51.27
N LYS A 476 -12.36 14.56 -51.02
CA LYS A 476 -11.61 15.67 -51.60
C LYS A 476 -10.33 16.02 -50.85
N ASN A 477 -9.90 15.18 -49.94
CA ASN A 477 -8.69 15.34 -49.09
C ASN A 477 -8.70 16.63 -48.25
N THR A 478 -9.88 17.07 -47.79
CA THR A 478 -10.05 18.19 -46.87
C THR A 478 -10.46 17.69 -45.50
N VAL A 479 -9.98 18.33 -44.45
CA VAL A 479 -10.38 17.99 -43.07
C VAL A 479 -11.81 18.43 -42.88
N TYR A 480 -12.68 17.49 -42.56
CA TYR A 480 -14.09 17.67 -42.26
C TYR A 480 -14.33 17.83 -40.76
N GLY A 481 -13.61 17.04 -39.95
CA GLY A 481 -13.75 17.02 -38.53
C GLY A 481 -12.57 16.37 -37.83
N VAL A 482 -12.69 16.23 -36.52
CA VAL A 482 -11.73 15.53 -35.66
C VAL A 482 -12.48 14.67 -34.66
N GLU A 483 -11.94 13.50 -34.38
CA GLU A 483 -12.41 12.65 -33.26
C GLU A 483 -11.54 12.87 -32.03
N ALA A 484 -12.15 13.18 -30.89
CA ALA A 484 -11.48 13.39 -29.62
C ALA A 484 -11.28 12.05 -28.90
N LEU A 485 -10.06 11.57 -28.92
CA LEU A 485 -9.68 10.28 -28.39
C LEU A 485 -9.00 10.42 -27.03
N LEU A 486 -9.49 9.70 -26.05
CA LEU A 486 -8.93 9.63 -24.71
C LEU A 486 -7.47 9.17 -24.72
N ARG A 487 -6.63 9.87 -23.94
CA ARG A 487 -5.26 9.47 -23.62
C ARG A 487 -4.95 9.73 -22.16
N TRP A 488 -4.92 8.67 -21.37
CA TRP A 488 -4.43 8.73 -20.00
C TRP A 488 -3.02 8.14 -19.92
N ILE A 489 -2.06 8.98 -19.64
CA ILE A 489 -0.68 8.58 -19.40
C ILE A 489 -0.47 8.61 -17.89
N HIS A 490 -0.61 7.43 -17.27
CA HIS A 490 -0.43 7.28 -15.85
C HIS A 490 1.05 7.45 -15.47
N PRO A 491 1.39 8.22 -14.40
CA PRO A 491 2.79 8.53 -14.06
C PRO A 491 3.67 7.28 -13.86
N GLU A 492 3.12 6.22 -13.28
CA GLU A 492 3.86 4.98 -12.99
C GLU A 492 3.56 3.85 -13.99
N ALA A 493 2.32 3.70 -14.42
CA ALA A 493 1.90 2.62 -15.32
C ALA A 493 2.10 2.93 -16.81
N GLY A 494 2.37 4.20 -17.17
CA GLY A 494 2.52 4.62 -18.56
C GLY A 494 1.18 4.76 -19.28
N PHE A 495 1.17 4.43 -20.59
CA PHE A 495 -0.04 4.55 -21.40
C PHE A 495 -1.13 3.55 -20.99
N MET A 496 -2.28 4.09 -20.61
CA MET A 496 -3.44 3.29 -20.22
C MET A 496 -4.31 2.95 -21.43
N TYR A 497 -4.67 1.67 -21.57
CA TYR A 497 -5.54 1.20 -22.64
C TYR A 497 -6.94 1.83 -22.50
N PRO A 498 -7.43 2.61 -23.51
CA PRO A 498 -8.65 3.40 -23.36
C PRO A 498 -9.89 2.60 -22.96
N PRO A 499 -10.20 1.41 -23.53
CA PRO A 499 -11.33 0.60 -23.07
C PRO A 499 -11.24 0.23 -21.58
N MET A 500 -10.02 -0.03 -21.06
CA MET A 500 -9.82 -0.33 -19.65
C MET A 500 -10.11 0.89 -18.77
N VAL A 501 -9.77 2.10 -19.22
CA VAL A 501 -10.08 3.34 -18.48
C VAL A 501 -11.59 3.56 -18.39
N ILE A 502 -12.29 3.35 -19.50
CA ILE A 502 -13.76 3.44 -19.56
C ILE A 502 -14.40 2.43 -18.64
N GLU A 503 -13.92 1.18 -18.65
CA GLU A 503 -14.46 0.12 -17.81
C GLU A 503 -14.17 0.36 -16.30
N LEU A 504 -12.99 0.90 -15.98
CA LEU A 504 -12.69 1.36 -14.61
C LEU A 504 -13.67 2.45 -14.15
N ALA A 505 -13.94 3.44 -15.00
CA ALA A 505 -14.89 4.50 -14.70
C ALA A 505 -16.31 3.93 -14.53
N ARG A 506 -16.75 3.04 -15.43
CA ARG A 506 -18.08 2.42 -15.41
C ARG A 506 -18.33 1.60 -14.14
N GLN A 507 -17.41 0.69 -13.79
CA GLN A 507 -17.58 -0.19 -12.62
C GLN A 507 -17.43 0.51 -11.28
N ASN A 508 -16.90 1.74 -11.24
CA ASN A 508 -16.66 2.49 -10.03
C ASN A 508 -17.46 3.81 -9.95
N HIS A 509 -18.53 3.94 -10.73
CA HIS A 509 -19.45 5.08 -10.72
C HIS A 509 -18.76 6.45 -10.99
N LEU A 510 -17.72 6.46 -11.83
CA LEU A 510 -17.00 7.66 -12.26
C LEU A 510 -17.34 8.05 -13.70
N LEU A 511 -18.25 7.31 -14.35
CA LEU A 511 -18.47 7.42 -15.79
C LEU A 511 -19.02 8.79 -16.18
N ASP A 512 -19.95 9.35 -15.41
CA ASP A 512 -20.53 10.66 -15.69
C ASP A 512 -19.50 11.78 -15.53
N ASP A 513 -18.75 11.79 -14.43
CA ASP A 513 -17.69 12.78 -14.20
C ASP A 513 -16.60 12.71 -15.26
N PHE A 514 -16.25 11.48 -15.66
CA PHE A 514 -15.29 11.21 -16.72
C PHE A 514 -15.79 11.73 -18.08
N GLY A 515 -17.04 11.43 -18.46
CA GLY A 515 -17.66 11.91 -19.69
C GLY A 515 -17.76 13.44 -19.74
N ILE A 516 -18.23 14.06 -18.66
CA ILE A 516 -18.33 15.51 -18.56
C ILE A 516 -16.96 16.19 -18.70
N MET A 517 -15.92 15.64 -18.06
CA MET A 517 -14.56 16.16 -18.21
C MET A 517 -14.09 16.11 -19.67
N LEU A 518 -14.35 15.01 -20.40
CA LEU A 518 -13.99 14.87 -21.82
C LEU A 518 -14.76 15.85 -22.70
N ILE A 519 -16.09 15.98 -22.47
CA ILE A 519 -16.95 16.91 -23.21
C ILE A 519 -16.52 18.36 -22.98
N GLU A 520 -16.26 18.75 -21.73
CA GLU A 520 -15.80 20.11 -21.42
C GLU A 520 -14.47 20.43 -22.07
N ARG A 521 -13.53 19.46 -22.07
CA ARG A 521 -12.24 19.61 -22.76
C ARG A 521 -12.42 19.74 -24.27
N ALA A 522 -13.24 18.89 -24.88
CA ALA A 522 -13.55 18.95 -26.29
C ALA A 522 -14.24 20.28 -26.66
N ALA A 523 -15.18 20.76 -25.83
CA ALA A 523 -15.85 22.05 -26.03
C ALA A 523 -14.86 23.23 -25.98
N GLN A 524 -13.93 23.23 -25.01
CA GLN A 524 -12.89 24.24 -24.91
C GLN A 524 -12.00 24.27 -26.16
N ASP A 525 -11.57 23.09 -26.61
CA ASP A 525 -10.67 22.97 -27.77
C ASP A 525 -11.44 23.30 -29.06
N LEU A 526 -12.73 22.95 -29.17
CA LEU A 526 -13.58 23.30 -30.31
C LEU A 526 -13.79 24.81 -30.40
N GLU A 527 -14.01 25.51 -29.29
CA GLU A 527 -14.08 26.97 -29.26
C GLU A 527 -12.77 27.61 -29.75
N HIS A 528 -11.61 27.05 -29.37
CA HIS A 528 -10.32 27.52 -29.88
C HIS A 528 -10.17 27.30 -31.39
N LEU A 529 -10.64 26.16 -31.91
CA LEU A 529 -10.61 25.85 -33.34
C LEU A 529 -11.57 26.73 -34.13
N SER A 530 -12.74 27.04 -33.60
CA SER A 530 -13.74 27.91 -34.26
C SER A 530 -13.20 29.31 -34.58
N LYS A 531 -12.33 29.84 -33.73
CA LYS A 531 -11.67 31.15 -33.93
C LYS A 531 -10.74 31.16 -35.14
N ARG A 532 -10.38 29.99 -35.71
CA ARG A 532 -9.58 29.87 -36.93
C ARG A 532 -10.40 29.94 -38.22
N GLY A 533 -11.73 30.10 -38.12
CA GLY A 533 -12.63 30.43 -39.24
C GLY A 533 -12.98 29.28 -40.19
N LYS A 534 -12.63 28.02 -39.87
CA LYS A 534 -13.04 26.84 -40.65
C LYS A 534 -14.08 26.06 -39.86
N PRO A 535 -15.25 25.75 -40.43
CA PRO A 535 -16.23 24.89 -39.80
C PRO A 535 -15.65 23.47 -39.67
N LEU A 536 -15.66 22.93 -38.47
CA LEU A 536 -15.17 21.59 -38.15
C LEU A 536 -16.18 20.87 -37.24
N HIS A 537 -16.29 19.57 -37.43
CA HIS A 537 -17.00 18.70 -36.50
C HIS A 537 -16.01 18.12 -35.50
N MET A 538 -16.39 18.09 -34.21
CA MET A 538 -15.63 17.42 -33.17
C MET A 538 -16.45 16.30 -32.58
N ALA A 539 -16.01 15.07 -32.83
CA ALA A 539 -16.67 13.87 -32.35
C ALA A 539 -16.12 13.46 -30.97
N VAL A 540 -17.01 13.10 -30.06
CA VAL A 540 -16.72 12.59 -28.74
C VAL A 540 -17.48 11.29 -28.52
N ASN A 541 -16.78 10.23 -28.15
CA ASN A 541 -17.38 8.94 -27.82
C ASN A 541 -18.13 9.00 -26.49
N ILE A 542 -19.43 8.69 -26.50
CA ILE A 542 -20.32 8.70 -25.33
C ILE A 542 -20.99 7.33 -25.18
N LEU A 543 -21.11 6.86 -23.96
CA LEU A 543 -21.86 5.64 -23.68
C LEU A 543 -23.34 5.98 -23.46
N PRO A 544 -24.29 5.31 -24.14
CA PRO A 544 -25.72 5.60 -24.01
C PRO A 544 -26.25 5.54 -22.58
N VAL A 545 -25.69 4.71 -21.72
CA VAL A 545 -26.04 4.63 -20.29
C VAL A 545 -25.85 5.98 -19.54
N GLN A 546 -24.99 6.87 -20.04
CA GLN A 546 -24.80 8.21 -19.45
C GLN A 546 -26.03 9.10 -19.70
N PHE A 547 -26.77 8.86 -20.79
CA PHE A 547 -28.03 9.57 -21.04
C PHE A 547 -29.19 9.07 -20.17
N GLU A 548 -29.02 8.00 -19.40
CA GLU A 548 -29.98 7.59 -18.37
C GLU A 548 -29.99 8.54 -17.16
N SER A 549 -28.96 9.38 -17.02
CA SER A 549 -28.81 10.36 -15.93
C SER A 549 -29.27 11.76 -16.38
N ASP A 550 -30.29 12.31 -15.70
CA ASP A 550 -30.73 13.70 -15.95
C ASP A 550 -29.61 14.68 -15.63
N THR A 551 -28.90 14.46 -14.53
CA THR A 551 -27.79 15.32 -14.09
C THR A 551 -26.66 15.37 -15.12
N PHE A 552 -26.41 14.28 -15.84
CA PHE A 552 -25.43 14.26 -16.93
C PHE A 552 -25.88 15.18 -18.07
N CYS A 553 -27.12 15.06 -18.53
CA CYS A 553 -27.66 15.90 -19.60
C CYS A 553 -27.66 17.38 -19.21
N ASP A 554 -28.05 17.72 -17.98
CA ASP A 554 -28.04 19.10 -17.48
C ASP A 554 -26.62 19.70 -17.47
N ARG A 555 -25.62 18.91 -17.07
CA ARG A 555 -24.20 19.30 -17.12
C ARG A 555 -23.68 19.49 -18.55
N VAL A 556 -24.10 18.63 -19.47
CA VAL A 556 -23.78 18.80 -20.91
C VAL A 556 -24.35 20.10 -21.43
N GLU A 557 -25.63 20.40 -21.18
CA GLU A 557 -26.27 21.66 -21.59
C GLU A 557 -25.56 22.89 -21.00
N ALA A 558 -25.16 22.82 -19.73
CA ALA A 558 -24.38 23.89 -19.10
C ALA A 558 -23.04 24.15 -19.81
N ILE A 559 -22.35 23.07 -20.28
CA ILE A 559 -21.12 23.18 -21.06
C ILE A 559 -21.43 23.85 -22.42
N LEU A 560 -22.49 23.41 -23.13
CA LEU A 560 -22.86 23.96 -24.42
C LEU A 560 -23.23 25.47 -24.32
N ALA A 561 -23.86 25.86 -23.22
CA ALA A 561 -24.19 27.26 -22.97
C ALA A 561 -22.94 28.11 -22.63
N LYS A 562 -21.88 27.49 -22.10
CA LYS A 562 -20.65 28.17 -21.67
C LYS A 562 -19.70 28.49 -22.84
N TYR A 563 -19.64 27.63 -23.87
CA TYR A 563 -18.67 27.72 -24.95
C TYR A 563 -19.34 28.12 -26.28
N HIS A 564 -18.63 28.88 -27.13
CA HIS A 564 -19.13 29.38 -28.40
C HIS A 564 -18.40 28.71 -29.57
N PHE A 565 -19.12 27.89 -30.31
CA PHE A 565 -18.53 27.06 -31.38
C PHE A 565 -18.47 27.74 -32.76
N GLY A 566 -19.06 28.92 -32.92
CA GLY A 566 -19.12 29.60 -34.22
C GLY A 566 -19.81 28.71 -35.27
N GLY A 567 -19.07 28.41 -36.37
CA GLY A 567 -19.55 27.48 -37.40
C GLY A 567 -19.17 26.00 -37.17
N CYS A 568 -18.59 25.67 -36.02
CA CYS A 568 -18.19 24.31 -35.65
C CYS A 568 -19.34 23.58 -34.94
N THR A 569 -19.32 22.24 -34.98
CA THR A 569 -20.37 21.39 -34.40
C THR A 569 -19.77 20.33 -33.49
N MET A 570 -20.36 20.09 -32.33
CA MET A 570 -20.02 18.97 -31.47
C MET A 570 -20.87 17.77 -31.84
N CYS A 571 -20.23 16.64 -32.06
CA CYS A 571 -20.87 15.36 -32.36
C CYS A 571 -20.66 14.39 -31.21
N PHE A 572 -21.71 13.63 -30.87
CA PHE A 572 -21.58 12.48 -29.96
C PHE A 572 -21.63 11.18 -30.77
N GLU A 573 -20.61 10.34 -30.60
CA GLU A 573 -20.52 9.03 -31.23
C GLU A 573 -20.99 7.94 -30.28
N ILE A 574 -21.91 7.10 -30.72
CA ILE A 574 -22.52 6.01 -29.96
C ILE A 574 -22.34 4.72 -30.77
N THR A 575 -21.79 3.66 -30.17
CA THR A 575 -21.63 2.37 -30.86
C THR A 575 -22.96 1.66 -31.02
N GLU A 576 -23.11 0.93 -32.16
CA GLU A 576 -24.30 0.16 -32.51
C GLU A 576 -24.78 -0.76 -31.37
N GLN A 577 -23.87 -1.56 -30.78
CA GLN A 577 -24.21 -2.54 -29.75
C GLN A 577 -24.76 -1.90 -28.47
N MET A 578 -24.25 -0.72 -28.12
CA MET A 578 -24.69 0.00 -26.92
C MET A 578 -25.99 0.76 -27.14
N ALA A 579 -26.26 1.18 -28.34
CA ALA A 579 -27.52 1.84 -28.70
C ALA A 579 -28.73 0.93 -28.46
N LEU A 580 -28.59 -0.38 -28.71
CA LEU A 580 -29.64 -1.38 -28.53
C LEU A 580 -29.94 -1.74 -27.06
N ALA A 581 -29.01 -1.48 -26.16
CA ALA A 581 -29.11 -1.87 -24.73
C ALA A 581 -29.76 -0.81 -23.83
N THR A 582 -30.28 0.28 -24.39
CA THR A 582 -30.74 1.45 -23.62
C THR A 582 -32.22 1.45 -23.30
N SER A 583 -32.59 2.11 -22.18
CA SER A 583 -33.97 2.33 -21.74
C SER A 583 -34.72 3.32 -22.61
N GLY A 584 -36.06 3.29 -22.61
CA GLY A 584 -36.92 4.20 -23.39
C GLY A 584 -36.74 5.69 -23.13
N VAL A 585 -35.98 6.09 -22.11
CA VAL A 585 -35.69 7.49 -21.75
C VAL A 585 -34.55 8.08 -22.61
N VAL A 586 -33.66 7.26 -23.12
CA VAL A 586 -32.47 7.71 -23.87
C VAL A 586 -32.82 8.46 -25.16
N PRO A 587 -33.73 7.98 -26.01
CA PRO A 587 -34.13 8.72 -27.23
C PRO A 587 -34.66 10.13 -26.95
N GLU A 588 -35.45 10.28 -25.89
CA GLU A 588 -35.99 11.58 -25.50
C GLU A 588 -34.88 12.56 -25.08
N ARG A 589 -33.90 12.10 -24.35
CA ARG A 589 -32.74 12.89 -23.92
C ARG A 589 -31.78 13.21 -25.07
N MET A 590 -31.58 12.28 -25.99
CA MET A 590 -30.86 12.56 -27.22
C MET A 590 -31.54 13.67 -28.01
N LEU A 591 -32.88 13.64 -28.16
CA LEU A 591 -33.65 14.70 -28.81
C LEU A 591 -33.51 16.04 -28.09
N ARG A 592 -33.47 16.03 -26.75
CA ARG A 592 -33.20 17.22 -25.92
C ARG A 592 -31.85 17.85 -26.25
N LEU A 593 -30.79 17.05 -26.32
CA LEU A 593 -29.45 17.52 -26.63
C LEU A 593 -29.29 17.96 -28.09
N LYS A 594 -30.01 17.33 -29.03
CA LYS A 594 -30.08 17.79 -30.43
C LYS A 594 -30.65 19.21 -30.54
N LYS A 595 -31.70 19.53 -29.79
CA LYS A 595 -32.27 20.88 -29.77
C LYS A 595 -31.27 21.94 -29.28
N ASN A 596 -30.24 21.51 -28.53
CA ASN A 596 -29.14 22.34 -28.05
C ASN A 596 -27.90 22.32 -28.97
N GLY A 597 -28.03 21.76 -30.19
CA GLY A 597 -26.99 21.80 -31.23
C GLY A 597 -26.01 20.64 -31.24
N ILE A 598 -26.24 19.56 -30.47
CA ILE A 598 -25.46 18.33 -30.56
C ILE A 598 -25.94 17.51 -31.76
N VAL A 599 -24.98 16.95 -32.49
CA VAL A 599 -25.19 16.00 -33.56
C VAL A 599 -24.83 14.60 -33.09
N PHE A 600 -25.55 13.57 -33.54
CA PHE A 600 -25.27 12.19 -33.16
C PHE A 600 -24.79 11.40 -34.39
N HIS A 601 -23.69 10.67 -34.21
CA HIS A 601 -23.18 9.70 -35.18
C HIS A 601 -23.26 8.29 -34.58
N MET A 602 -23.56 7.32 -35.41
CA MET A 602 -23.49 5.91 -35.07
C MET A 602 -22.11 5.35 -35.42
N ASP A 603 -21.42 4.77 -34.45
CA ASP A 603 -20.09 4.17 -34.65
C ASP A 603 -20.15 2.64 -34.68
N ASP A 604 -19.13 2.00 -35.27
CA ASP A 604 -18.96 0.55 -35.44
C ASP A 604 -20.16 -0.15 -36.13
N PHE A 605 -20.79 0.52 -37.09
CA PHE A 605 -21.97 0.01 -37.79
C PHE A 605 -21.66 -1.22 -38.65
N GLY A 606 -22.52 -2.24 -38.54
CA GLY A 606 -22.45 -3.48 -39.31
C GLY A 606 -21.95 -4.69 -38.53
N MET A 607 -21.71 -4.57 -37.24
CA MET A 607 -21.36 -5.69 -36.37
C MET A 607 -22.54 -6.23 -35.54
N GLY A 608 -23.68 -5.52 -35.49
CA GLY A 608 -24.87 -5.86 -34.72
C GLY A 608 -26.00 -6.51 -35.50
N HIS A 609 -26.99 -7.07 -34.81
CA HIS A 609 -28.10 -7.82 -35.41
C HIS A 609 -29.41 -7.02 -35.58
N SER A 610 -29.50 -5.73 -35.21
CA SER A 610 -30.78 -4.98 -35.14
C SER A 610 -30.68 -3.48 -35.39
N SER A 611 -29.66 -3.00 -36.04
CA SER A 611 -29.35 -1.59 -36.25
C SER A 611 -30.41 -0.78 -37.02
N MET A 612 -31.17 -1.45 -37.90
CA MET A 612 -32.16 -0.80 -38.75
C MET A 612 -33.28 -0.13 -38.00
N GLN A 613 -33.81 -0.78 -36.96
CA GLN A 613 -34.91 -0.24 -36.18
C GLN A 613 -34.46 0.98 -35.38
N TYR A 614 -33.24 0.94 -34.83
CA TYR A 614 -32.71 2.05 -34.08
C TYR A 614 -32.37 3.28 -34.95
N LEU A 615 -31.91 3.06 -36.18
CA LEU A 615 -31.74 4.09 -37.20
C LEU A 615 -33.06 4.73 -37.59
N GLN A 616 -34.14 3.92 -37.65
CA GLN A 616 -35.47 4.39 -37.99
C GLN A 616 -36.09 5.26 -36.87
N ASP A 617 -35.83 4.87 -35.63
CA ASP A 617 -36.39 5.52 -34.42
C ASP A 617 -35.59 6.76 -33.99
N ASN A 618 -34.32 6.86 -34.41
CA ASN A 618 -33.41 7.94 -33.99
C ASN A 618 -32.72 8.56 -35.23
N GLU A 619 -32.75 9.86 -35.34
CA GLU A 619 -32.08 10.58 -36.42
C GLU A 619 -30.57 10.70 -36.14
N PHE A 620 -29.77 9.89 -36.78
CA PHE A 620 -28.33 10.05 -36.89
C PHE A 620 -27.94 10.83 -38.14
N GLU A 621 -26.95 11.73 -38.02
CA GLU A 621 -26.49 12.51 -39.16
C GLU A 621 -25.46 11.73 -40.01
N ALA A 622 -24.71 10.83 -39.38
CA ALA A 622 -23.74 9.98 -40.03
C ALA A 622 -23.64 8.60 -39.37
N VAL A 623 -23.21 7.64 -40.16
CA VAL A 623 -22.90 6.28 -39.75
C VAL A 623 -21.45 5.97 -40.10
N LYS A 624 -20.65 5.53 -39.14
CA LYS A 624 -19.27 5.11 -39.29
C LYS A 624 -19.22 3.59 -39.43
N LEU A 625 -18.68 3.09 -40.53
CA LEU A 625 -18.54 1.66 -40.77
C LEU A 625 -17.45 1.06 -39.87
N ASP A 626 -17.70 -0.13 -39.33
CA ASP A 626 -16.69 -0.86 -38.57
C ASP A 626 -15.42 -1.13 -39.40
N GLY A 627 -14.28 -0.97 -38.74
CA GLY A 627 -12.98 -1.13 -39.37
C GLY A 627 -12.71 -2.52 -39.98
N SER A 628 -13.38 -3.58 -39.47
CA SER A 628 -13.25 -4.93 -40.03
C SER A 628 -13.90 -5.06 -41.40
N LEU A 629 -15.03 -4.41 -41.63
CA LEU A 629 -15.70 -4.36 -42.97
C LEU A 629 -14.82 -3.61 -43.98
N VAL A 630 -14.28 -2.47 -43.56
CA VAL A 630 -13.45 -1.62 -44.44
C VAL A 630 -12.13 -2.28 -44.81
N LYS A 631 -11.46 -2.95 -43.85
CA LYS A 631 -10.18 -3.66 -44.11
C LYS A 631 -10.29 -4.74 -45.17
N HIS A 632 -11.42 -5.43 -45.24
CA HIS A 632 -11.61 -6.56 -46.11
C HIS A 632 -12.40 -6.22 -47.39
N VAL A 633 -12.73 -4.94 -47.62
CA VAL A 633 -13.54 -4.52 -48.76
C VAL A 633 -12.91 -4.86 -50.13
N LEU A 634 -11.58 -4.82 -50.23
CA LEU A 634 -10.89 -5.13 -51.50
C LEU A 634 -10.78 -6.63 -51.78
N ASP A 635 -10.78 -7.47 -50.72
CA ASP A 635 -10.49 -8.90 -50.84
C ASP A 635 -11.74 -9.78 -50.61
N ASN A 636 -12.90 -9.19 -50.25
CA ASN A 636 -14.09 -9.94 -49.90
C ASN A 636 -15.37 -9.33 -50.51
N GLU A 637 -15.92 -10.01 -51.52
CA GLU A 637 -17.13 -9.60 -52.24
C GLU A 637 -18.34 -9.40 -51.30
N ARG A 638 -18.41 -10.16 -50.21
CA ARG A 638 -19.49 -10.03 -49.20
C ARG A 638 -19.39 -8.72 -48.45
N CYS A 639 -18.18 -8.28 -48.08
CA CYS A 639 -17.96 -6.97 -47.50
C CYS A 639 -18.34 -5.84 -48.46
N GLN A 640 -18.01 -5.98 -49.75
CA GLN A 640 -18.41 -5.01 -50.79
C GLN A 640 -19.93 -4.91 -50.91
N THR A 641 -20.63 -6.05 -50.93
CA THR A 641 -22.10 -6.09 -51.03
C THR A 641 -22.75 -5.44 -49.83
N ILE A 642 -22.24 -5.71 -48.60
CA ILE A 642 -22.74 -5.11 -47.36
C ILE A 642 -22.55 -3.59 -47.38
N ILE A 643 -21.35 -3.12 -47.72
CA ILE A 643 -21.06 -1.68 -47.76
C ILE A 643 -21.90 -0.98 -48.82
N ALA A 644 -22.07 -1.59 -50.02
CA ALA A 644 -22.94 -1.07 -51.05
C ALA A 644 -24.41 -0.97 -50.60
N GLY A 645 -24.90 -1.98 -49.87
CA GLY A 645 -26.23 -1.96 -49.27
C GLY A 645 -26.42 -0.83 -48.25
N ILE A 646 -25.44 -0.65 -47.38
CA ILE A 646 -25.45 0.45 -46.41
C ILE A 646 -25.43 1.83 -47.08
N TYR A 647 -24.68 1.96 -48.18
CA TYR A 647 -24.61 3.22 -48.93
C TYR A 647 -25.90 3.57 -49.67
N GLN A 648 -26.72 2.56 -50.04
CA GLN A 648 -28.02 2.76 -50.69
C GLN A 648 -29.17 3.07 -49.71
N MET A 649 -28.97 2.80 -48.45
CA MET A 649 -29.88 3.20 -47.35
C MET A 649 -29.77 4.66 -47.02
#